data_da5b91c83737b9db66bb2454aa417f09
#
_entry.id   da5b91c83737b9db66bb2454aa417f09
#
_cell.length_a   1.000
_cell.length_b   1.000
_cell.length_c   1.000
_cell.angle_alpha   90.00
_cell.angle_beta   90.00
_cell.angle_gamma   90.00
#
_symmetry.space_group_name_H-M   'P 1'
#
loop_
_entity.id
_entity.type
_entity.pdbx_description
1 polymer ?
#
loop_
_entity_poly.entity_id
_entity_poly.type
_entity_poly.pdbx_seq_one_letter_code
_entity_poly.pdbx_strand_id
1 'polypeptide(L)'
;MCVLQLLKKHFSRYTLDKVSAICGTPKDKLLEVYKTYASTRKPNRTGTIMYAMGWTQHTVGTQNIRTMAMIQLLLGNIGMSGGGVNALRGESNVQGSTDHCLLFHILPGYLKTPRGKDKNLATYNSNYTPKTKEPYSANWWANYPKYSNSLLRAHFGKSADLDTQYNWLPKLDDGQNASWLVLFDEMLKGKFTGFFAWGQNPACSGANAGKVRAALGKLDWMVNVNLFDNETGSFWRGPGVDPGQVKTEVFLIPCAMSFEKEGSITNSGRWAQWRYAAVKPPAPTDADIINELQWRVRKLYSEQNGVFPEPIVNLAWDYGPKGPDGKTSHMDTHLIAKEINCYFLEEKTIKGKTYKPGDLVPSFGFLQADGSTSSGNWLYSNSYTAKGNMMARRGKSDPTGIGLYNGWSWCWPVNRRIIYNRASVDEYGKPWASHKPVVYWNGSKWIGDVPDGGWPPLRKPDGTWNEKTKLAYIMKPHGVSHIFGPGRSDGPFPEHYEPLECPIERNLMNPQRINPAAKIFTGKMDQFLNCDDRYPLVATTYRVSEHWQTGVLTRWLPWQAEMMPANFVEMSVELAEERGIRNGEKVVVSSARNKVDAVAIVTKRFKPFQVAGATIHQVGLPWAFGWATTKEHDVMANGKAYSNPTYGDSSNLLTSSIGDANTMIPETKAFMVNVEKK
;
A
#
# COMPACT_ATOMS: atom_id res chain seq x y z
N MET A 1 -27.49 16.59 18.84
CA MET A 1 -26.17 17.17 18.48
C MET A 1 -25.72 16.50 17.18
N CYS A 2 -25.44 17.28 16.14
CA CYS A 2 -24.96 16.72 14.86
C CYS A 2 -23.45 16.45 14.88
N VAL A 3 -22.94 15.70 13.88
CA VAL A 3 -21.53 15.33 13.78
C VAL A 3 -20.60 16.56 13.79
N LEU A 4 -20.99 17.65 13.12
CA LEU A 4 -20.18 18.88 13.09
C LEU A 4 -20.06 19.52 14.49
N GLN A 5 -21.14 19.48 15.29
CA GLN A 5 -21.10 19.98 16.67
C GLN A 5 -20.23 19.11 17.57
N LEU A 6 -20.28 17.77 17.39
CA LEU A 6 -19.38 16.85 18.08
C LEU A 6 -17.93 17.09 17.70
N LEU A 7 -17.63 17.30 16.41
CA LEU A 7 -16.31 17.63 15.91
C LEU A 7 -15.78 18.92 16.55
N LYS A 8 -16.56 20.00 16.55
CA LYS A 8 -16.19 21.27 17.18
C LYS A 8 -15.91 21.10 18.67
N LYS A 9 -16.76 20.35 19.40
CA LYS A 9 -16.54 20.04 20.83
C LYS A 9 -15.27 19.24 21.05
N HIS A 10 -15.01 18.22 20.23
CA HIS A 10 -13.83 17.39 20.33
C HIS A 10 -12.53 18.20 20.13
N PHE A 11 -12.47 18.99 19.06
CA PHE A 11 -11.26 19.75 18.73
C PHE A 11 -11.12 21.09 19.46
N SER A 12 -12.11 21.55 20.20
CA SER A 12 -11.97 22.77 21.02
C SER A 12 -10.88 22.69 22.09
N ARG A 13 -10.48 21.47 22.47
CA ARG A 13 -9.38 21.20 23.40
C ARG A 13 -8.01 21.49 22.80
N TYR A 14 -7.89 21.46 21.48
CA TYR A 14 -6.65 21.69 20.74
C TYR A 14 -6.45 23.19 20.51
N THR A 15 -6.20 23.93 21.59
CA THR A 15 -5.90 25.35 21.48
C THR A 15 -4.54 25.58 20.84
N LEU A 16 -4.33 26.74 20.23
CA LEU A 16 -3.07 27.07 19.57
C LEU A 16 -1.86 26.95 20.52
N ASP A 17 -2.04 27.34 21.81
CA ASP A 17 -1.03 27.20 22.84
C ASP A 17 -0.66 25.75 23.10
N LYS A 18 -1.66 24.87 23.28
CA LYS A 18 -1.40 23.43 23.49
C LYS A 18 -0.72 22.77 22.29
N VAL A 19 -1.19 23.08 21.07
CA VAL A 19 -0.58 22.52 19.88
C VAL A 19 0.87 22.98 19.74
N SER A 20 1.15 24.27 19.97
CA SER A 20 2.50 24.80 19.97
C SER A 20 3.40 24.11 21.01
N ALA A 21 2.91 23.91 22.24
CA ALA A 21 3.65 23.22 23.31
C ALA A 21 3.96 21.76 22.97
N ILE A 22 3.04 21.05 22.27
CA ILE A 22 3.20 19.63 21.88
C ILE A 22 4.18 19.48 20.73
N CYS A 23 4.06 20.30 19.67
CA CYS A 23 4.84 20.11 18.45
C CYS A 23 6.13 20.97 18.40
N GLY A 24 6.34 21.85 19.37
CA GLY A 24 7.50 22.75 19.39
C GLY A 24 7.50 23.85 18.33
N THR A 25 6.44 23.97 17.54
CA THR A 25 6.34 25.00 16.49
C THR A 25 5.81 26.31 17.08
N PRO A 26 6.44 27.47 16.83
CA PRO A 26 5.94 28.76 17.31
C PRO A 26 4.50 29.06 16.89
N LYS A 27 3.71 29.64 17.79
CA LYS A 27 2.28 29.92 17.61
C LYS A 27 1.97 30.75 16.37
N ASP A 28 2.74 31.79 16.12
CA ASP A 28 2.61 32.66 14.96
C ASP A 28 2.77 31.87 13.65
N LYS A 29 3.75 30.97 13.59
CA LYS A 29 4.01 30.10 12.44
C LYS A 29 2.91 29.06 12.23
N LEU A 30 2.43 28.46 13.30
CA LEU A 30 1.25 27.57 13.21
C LEU A 30 0.03 28.30 12.65
N LEU A 31 -0.24 29.49 13.18
CA LEU A 31 -1.37 30.31 12.74
C LEU A 31 -1.24 30.75 11.29
N GLU A 32 -0.03 31.10 10.84
CA GLU A 32 0.28 31.42 9.44
C GLU A 32 -0.05 30.25 8.50
N VAL A 33 0.41 29.05 8.85
CA VAL A 33 0.12 27.81 8.08
C VAL A 33 -1.39 27.53 8.04
N TYR A 34 -2.08 27.61 9.18
CA TYR A 34 -3.51 27.33 9.25
C TYR A 34 -4.32 28.32 8.41
N LYS A 35 -4.04 29.63 8.51
CA LYS A 35 -4.70 30.66 7.71
C LYS A 35 -4.43 30.49 6.22
N THR A 36 -3.18 30.20 5.86
CA THR A 36 -2.77 29.99 4.46
C THR A 36 -3.50 28.79 3.87
N TYR A 37 -3.53 27.66 4.58
CA TYR A 37 -4.20 26.47 4.08
C TYR A 37 -5.74 26.64 4.08
N ALA A 38 -6.32 27.20 5.11
CA ALA A 38 -7.75 27.51 5.18
C ALA A 38 -8.22 28.45 4.07
N SER A 39 -7.35 29.29 3.51
CA SER A 39 -7.68 30.16 2.40
C SER A 39 -7.94 29.43 1.07
N THR A 40 -7.62 28.12 0.97
CA THR A 40 -7.85 27.30 -0.22
C THR A 40 -9.31 26.87 -0.43
N ARG A 41 -10.20 27.20 0.50
CA ARG A 41 -11.67 26.89 0.46
C ARG A 41 -12.44 27.59 -0.66
N LYS A 42 -11.82 28.17 -1.62
CA LYS A 42 -12.46 28.91 -2.73
C LYS A 42 -12.36 28.12 -4.03
N PRO A 43 -13.36 28.17 -4.93
CA PRO A 43 -13.34 27.43 -6.18
C PRO A 43 -12.11 27.69 -7.08
N ASN A 44 -11.56 28.89 -7.04
CA ASN A 44 -10.39 29.29 -7.81
C ASN A 44 -9.06 29.17 -7.04
N ARG A 45 -9.10 28.66 -5.80
CA ARG A 45 -7.94 28.50 -4.91
C ARG A 45 -8.03 27.20 -4.15
N THR A 46 -7.76 26.13 -4.85
CA THR A 46 -7.89 24.75 -4.34
C THR A 46 -6.58 24.29 -3.70
N GLY A 47 -6.67 23.58 -2.58
CA GLY A 47 -5.54 22.95 -1.91
C GLY A 47 -5.56 21.44 -2.07
N THR A 48 -4.38 20.83 -2.21
CA THR A 48 -4.18 19.39 -2.12
C THR A 48 -3.25 19.03 -0.99
N ILE A 49 -3.45 17.85 -0.40
CA ILE A 49 -2.50 17.25 0.55
C ILE A 49 -1.89 16.02 -0.10
N MET A 50 -0.57 16.02 -0.23
CA MET A 50 0.20 14.87 -0.69
C MET A 50 0.93 14.24 0.50
N TYR A 51 0.83 12.93 0.66
CA TYR A 51 1.48 12.23 1.76
C TYR A 51 2.07 10.89 1.30
N ALA A 52 3.02 10.39 2.08
CA ALA A 52 3.58 9.06 1.94
C ALA A 52 3.87 8.47 3.33
N MET A 53 4.92 7.67 3.45
CA MET A 53 5.21 6.89 4.66
C MET A 53 5.55 7.73 5.89
N GLY A 54 5.99 8.99 5.72
CA GLY A 54 6.25 9.92 6.83
C GLY A 54 5.05 10.15 7.75
N TRP A 55 3.84 10.18 7.20
CA TRP A 55 2.58 10.28 7.95
C TRP A 55 1.99 8.92 8.32
N THR A 56 2.32 7.89 7.56
CA THR A 56 1.70 6.57 7.67
C THR A 56 2.37 5.71 8.75
N GLN A 57 3.70 5.76 8.85
CA GLN A 57 4.49 4.89 9.73
C GLN A 57 4.56 5.42 11.17
N HIS A 58 3.38 5.58 11.77
CA HIS A 58 3.14 5.94 13.17
C HIS A 58 2.04 5.08 13.77
N THR A 59 2.00 4.95 15.09
CA THR A 59 0.90 4.28 15.82
C THR A 59 -0.45 4.96 15.63
N VAL A 60 -0.45 6.18 15.15
CA VAL A 60 -1.63 6.98 14.79
C VAL A 60 -1.72 7.28 13.29
N GLY A 61 -1.05 6.51 12.44
CA GLY A 61 -0.97 6.74 10.99
C GLY A 61 -2.33 6.83 10.31
N THR A 62 -3.26 5.94 10.65
CA THR A 62 -4.64 5.98 10.16
C THR A 62 -5.35 7.28 10.56
N GLN A 63 -5.18 7.75 11.78
CA GLN A 63 -5.77 9.01 12.25
C GLN A 63 -5.15 10.22 11.55
N ASN A 64 -3.85 10.23 11.33
CA ASN A 64 -3.16 11.28 10.58
C ASN A 64 -3.77 11.44 9.18
N ILE A 65 -3.92 10.34 8.44
CA ILE A 65 -4.48 10.36 7.08
C ILE A 65 -5.96 10.78 7.09
N ARG A 66 -6.74 10.30 8.06
CA ARG A 66 -8.14 10.71 8.21
C ARG A 66 -8.28 12.21 8.50
N THR A 67 -7.39 12.78 9.31
CA THR A 67 -7.38 14.22 9.59
C THR A 67 -7.19 15.03 8.31
N MET A 68 -6.29 14.61 7.42
CA MET A 68 -6.11 15.24 6.11
C MET A 68 -7.42 15.20 5.27
N ALA A 69 -8.07 14.04 5.23
CA ALA A 69 -9.34 13.89 4.50
C ALA A 69 -10.46 14.74 5.10
N MET A 70 -10.53 14.83 6.44
CA MET A 70 -11.49 15.68 7.15
C MET A 70 -11.28 17.17 6.83
N ILE A 71 -10.04 17.65 6.84
CA ILE A 71 -9.69 19.04 6.48
C ILE A 71 -10.12 19.31 5.03
N GLN A 72 -9.81 18.42 4.11
CA GLN A 72 -10.17 18.59 2.70
C GLN A 72 -11.68 18.59 2.46
N LEU A 73 -12.44 17.79 3.19
CA LEU A 73 -13.91 17.80 3.15
C LEU A 73 -14.49 19.11 3.71
N LEU A 74 -13.97 19.57 4.86
CA LEU A 74 -14.44 20.81 5.50
C LEU A 74 -14.14 22.06 4.66
N LEU A 75 -13.02 22.04 3.91
CA LEU A 75 -12.63 23.14 3.01
C LEU A 75 -13.28 23.05 1.62
N GLY A 76 -14.00 21.97 1.31
CA GLY A 76 -14.61 21.77 -0.02
C GLY A 76 -13.59 21.48 -1.13
N ASN A 77 -12.40 21.02 -0.79
CA ASN A 77 -11.35 20.69 -1.78
C ASN A 77 -11.54 19.33 -2.45
N ILE A 78 -12.42 18.46 -1.88
CA ILE A 78 -12.71 17.14 -2.48
C ILE A 78 -13.59 17.31 -3.72
N GLY A 79 -13.19 16.68 -4.81
CA GLY A 79 -13.91 16.72 -6.09
C GLY A 79 -13.50 17.87 -7.01
N MET A 80 -12.75 18.86 -6.53
CA MET A 80 -12.27 19.96 -7.35
C MET A 80 -10.93 19.63 -8.03
N SER A 81 -10.73 20.16 -9.24
CA SER A 81 -9.44 20.03 -9.95
C SER A 81 -8.31 20.61 -9.11
N GLY A 82 -7.26 19.80 -8.86
CA GLY A 82 -6.14 20.16 -8.02
C GLY A 82 -6.39 20.01 -6.51
N GLY A 83 -7.57 19.54 -6.09
CA GLY A 83 -7.90 19.26 -4.69
C GLY A 83 -7.71 17.80 -4.31
N GLY A 84 -8.06 17.48 -3.06
CA GLY A 84 -8.08 16.12 -2.55
C GLY A 84 -6.87 15.72 -1.71
N VAL A 85 -6.80 14.42 -1.41
CA VAL A 85 -5.71 13.80 -0.66
C VAL A 85 -5.02 12.78 -1.57
N ASN A 86 -3.73 12.92 -1.78
CA ASN A 86 -2.94 12.11 -2.69
C ASN A 86 -1.92 11.27 -1.93
N ALA A 87 -2.13 9.95 -1.91
CA ALA A 87 -1.14 9.00 -1.40
C ALA A 87 -0.06 8.78 -2.47
N LEU A 88 1.14 9.32 -2.25
CA LEU A 88 2.27 9.10 -3.13
C LEU A 88 2.93 7.77 -2.75
N ARG A 89 2.77 6.78 -3.60
CA ARG A 89 3.34 5.46 -3.37
C ARG A 89 4.85 5.50 -3.62
N GLY A 90 5.62 4.89 -2.73
CA GLY A 90 7.08 4.82 -2.84
C GLY A 90 7.57 3.82 -3.90
N GLU A 91 6.68 2.97 -4.40
CA GLU A 91 6.94 1.95 -5.41
C GLU A 91 6.03 2.16 -6.60
N SER A 92 6.54 1.97 -7.81
CA SER A 92 5.84 2.28 -9.06
C SER A 92 4.54 1.50 -9.26
N ASN A 93 4.46 0.26 -8.78
CA ASN A 93 3.30 -0.62 -8.92
C ASN A 93 2.58 -0.95 -7.59
N VAL A 94 2.82 -0.23 -6.50
CA VAL A 94 2.14 -0.50 -5.22
C VAL A 94 0.62 -0.44 -5.36
N GLN A 95 0.10 0.49 -6.15
CA GLN A 95 -1.33 0.56 -6.41
C GLN A 95 -1.83 -0.68 -7.15
N GLY A 96 -1.15 -1.09 -8.22
CA GLY A 96 -1.52 -2.29 -8.98
C GLY A 96 -1.42 -3.56 -8.16
N SER A 97 -0.33 -3.75 -7.42
CA SER A 97 -0.15 -4.91 -6.53
C SER A 97 -1.26 -5.00 -5.48
N THR A 98 -1.64 -3.86 -4.88
CA THR A 98 -2.72 -3.82 -3.90
C THR A 98 -4.08 -4.12 -4.53
N ASP A 99 -4.35 -3.59 -5.71
CA ASP A 99 -5.58 -3.89 -6.48
C ASP A 99 -5.69 -5.39 -6.81
N HIS A 100 -4.55 -6.11 -6.90
CA HIS A 100 -4.45 -7.54 -7.22
C HIS A 100 -4.11 -8.42 -6.01
N CYS A 101 -4.59 -8.05 -4.81
CA CYS A 101 -4.51 -8.82 -3.56
C CYS A 101 -3.14 -8.94 -2.89
N LEU A 102 -2.29 -7.92 -2.92
CA LEU A 102 -1.03 -7.93 -2.17
C LEU A 102 -1.23 -8.13 -0.66
N LEU A 103 -2.36 -7.73 -0.09
CA LEU A 103 -2.63 -7.79 1.35
C LEU A 103 -3.42 -9.06 1.71
N PHE A 104 -3.05 -9.72 2.81
CA PHE A 104 -3.63 -10.99 3.25
C PHE A 104 -5.16 -11.00 3.42
N HIS A 105 -5.77 -9.85 3.70
CA HIS A 105 -7.20 -9.72 4.03
C HIS A 105 -8.09 -9.29 2.85
N ILE A 106 -7.52 -9.24 1.64
CA ILE A 106 -8.25 -8.91 0.40
C ILE A 106 -7.96 -9.92 -0.71
N LEU A 107 -8.93 -10.09 -1.59
CA LEU A 107 -8.82 -10.70 -2.90
C LEU A 107 -8.77 -9.62 -3.99
N PRO A 108 -8.46 -9.94 -5.26
CA PRO A 108 -8.44 -8.97 -6.35
C PRO A 108 -9.68 -8.08 -6.37
N GLY A 109 -9.47 -6.78 -6.61
CA GLY A 109 -10.56 -5.81 -6.62
C GLY A 109 -11.13 -5.48 -5.24
N TYR A 110 -10.34 -5.67 -4.17
CA TYR A 110 -10.73 -5.39 -2.78
C TYR A 110 -11.89 -6.24 -2.25
N LEU A 111 -12.16 -7.38 -2.86
CA LEU A 111 -13.02 -8.39 -2.26
C LEU A 111 -12.39 -8.89 -0.97
N LYS A 112 -13.18 -9.44 -0.07
CA LYS A 112 -12.67 -9.90 1.23
C LYS A 112 -12.17 -11.33 1.13
N THR A 113 -11.02 -11.62 1.72
CA THR A 113 -10.60 -13.01 1.93
C THR A 113 -11.64 -13.72 2.79
N PRO A 114 -12.16 -14.89 2.36
CA PRO A 114 -13.11 -15.66 3.14
C PRO A 114 -12.57 -16.02 4.53
N ARG A 115 -13.46 -16.09 5.52
CA ARG A 115 -13.14 -16.48 6.90
C ARG A 115 -13.94 -17.70 7.32
N GLY A 116 -13.59 -18.32 8.42
CA GLY A 116 -14.27 -19.49 8.96
C GLY A 116 -15.78 -19.32 9.12
N LYS A 117 -16.24 -18.10 9.47
CA LYS A 117 -17.67 -17.76 9.56
C LYS A 117 -18.40 -17.72 8.21
N ASP A 118 -17.69 -17.56 7.10
CA ASP A 118 -18.24 -17.47 5.75
C ASP A 118 -18.36 -18.91 5.17
N LYS A 119 -19.26 -19.69 5.74
CA LYS A 119 -19.35 -21.15 5.52
C LYS A 119 -19.66 -21.58 4.10
N ASN A 120 -20.35 -20.75 3.32
CA ASN A 120 -20.70 -21.00 1.93
C ASN A 120 -20.76 -19.69 1.14
N LEU A 121 -20.84 -19.77 -0.18
CA LEU A 121 -20.83 -18.60 -1.07
C LEU A 121 -21.99 -17.63 -0.77
N ALA A 122 -23.18 -18.15 -0.46
CA ALA A 122 -24.35 -17.32 -0.16
C ALA A 122 -24.12 -16.50 1.11
N THR A 123 -23.58 -17.10 2.17
CA THR A 123 -23.22 -16.42 3.42
C THR A 123 -22.12 -15.39 3.18
N TYR A 124 -21.07 -15.75 2.45
CA TYR A 124 -19.99 -14.84 2.09
C TYR A 124 -20.52 -13.61 1.34
N ASN A 125 -21.27 -13.81 0.27
CA ASN A 125 -21.85 -12.72 -0.49
C ASN A 125 -22.78 -11.85 0.36
N SER A 126 -23.59 -12.45 1.22
CA SER A 126 -24.50 -11.70 2.13
C SER A 126 -23.74 -10.87 3.15
N ASN A 127 -22.65 -11.41 3.71
CA ASN A 127 -21.84 -10.71 4.73
C ASN A 127 -21.13 -9.49 4.17
N TYR A 128 -20.70 -9.55 2.91
CA TYR A 128 -19.85 -8.49 2.32
C TYR A 128 -20.56 -7.59 1.32
N THR A 129 -21.81 -7.87 0.96
CA THR A 129 -22.63 -6.94 0.16
C THR A 129 -23.22 -5.84 1.06
N PRO A 130 -22.78 -4.58 0.91
CA PRO A 130 -23.29 -3.51 1.75
C PRO A 130 -24.78 -3.25 1.51
N LYS A 131 -25.56 -3.21 2.58
CA LYS A 131 -26.99 -2.85 2.57
C LYS A 131 -27.15 -1.36 2.86
N THR A 132 -28.18 -0.73 2.27
CA THR A 132 -28.54 0.65 2.53
C THR A 132 -30.04 0.84 2.54
N LYS A 133 -30.50 1.80 3.37
CA LYS A 133 -31.88 2.32 3.34
C LYS A 133 -31.98 3.64 2.56
N GLU A 134 -30.84 4.15 2.05
CA GLU A 134 -30.79 5.40 1.30
C GLU A 134 -31.26 5.17 -0.15
N PRO A 135 -32.45 5.65 -0.56
CA PRO A 135 -33.01 5.37 -1.88
C PRO A 135 -32.22 6.02 -3.01
N TYR A 136 -31.46 7.08 -2.69
CA TYR A 136 -30.63 7.80 -3.65
C TYR A 136 -29.17 7.31 -3.70
N SER A 137 -28.82 6.28 -2.95
CA SER A 137 -27.49 5.65 -3.05
C SER A 137 -27.37 4.85 -4.35
N ALA A 138 -26.23 5.00 -5.02
CA ALA A 138 -25.88 4.14 -6.16
C ALA A 138 -25.34 2.77 -5.68
N ASN A 139 -24.69 2.75 -4.51
CA ASN A 139 -24.15 1.55 -3.84
C ASN A 139 -23.57 0.50 -4.79
N TRP A 140 -22.56 0.86 -5.56
CA TRP A 140 -21.98 -0.07 -6.55
C TRP A 140 -21.39 -1.35 -5.95
N TRP A 141 -21.10 -1.36 -4.65
CA TRP A 141 -20.76 -2.58 -3.94
C TRP A 141 -21.94 -3.57 -3.78
N ALA A 142 -23.18 -3.14 -4.08
CA ALA A 142 -24.31 -4.07 -4.20
C ALA A 142 -24.11 -5.13 -5.31
N ASN A 143 -23.18 -4.88 -6.24
CA ASN A 143 -22.76 -5.87 -7.25
C ASN A 143 -21.74 -6.90 -6.71
N TYR A 144 -21.48 -6.94 -5.41
CA TYR A 144 -20.49 -7.84 -4.79
C TYR A 144 -20.60 -9.29 -5.28
N PRO A 145 -21.81 -9.92 -5.37
CA PRO A 145 -21.94 -11.27 -5.90
C PRO A 145 -21.50 -11.44 -7.36
N LYS A 146 -21.63 -10.38 -8.18
CA LYS A 146 -21.13 -10.42 -9.56
C LYS A 146 -19.60 -10.47 -9.60
N TYR A 147 -18.96 -9.72 -8.69
CA TYR A 147 -17.51 -9.65 -8.63
C TYR A 147 -16.91 -10.94 -8.07
N SER A 148 -17.44 -11.44 -6.95
CA SER A 148 -16.94 -12.66 -6.30
C SER A 148 -17.16 -13.92 -7.15
N ASN A 149 -18.36 -14.08 -7.73
CA ASN A 149 -18.68 -15.25 -8.54
C ASN A 149 -17.87 -15.28 -9.85
N SER A 150 -17.66 -14.09 -10.46
CA SER A 150 -16.79 -13.99 -11.64
C SER A 150 -15.31 -14.24 -11.30
N LEU A 151 -14.86 -13.89 -10.08
CA LEU A 151 -13.50 -14.21 -9.62
C LEU A 151 -13.30 -15.72 -9.44
N LEU A 152 -14.29 -16.43 -8.87
CA LEU A 152 -14.27 -17.90 -8.80
C LEU A 152 -14.12 -18.53 -10.20
N ARG A 153 -14.82 -17.98 -11.18
CA ARG A 153 -14.70 -18.42 -12.58
C ARG A 153 -13.34 -18.09 -13.20
N ALA A 154 -12.69 -17.00 -12.79
CA ALA A 154 -11.32 -16.72 -13.21
C ALA A 154 -10.33 -17.73 -12.61
N HIS A 155 -10.53 -18.14 -11.35
CA HIS A 155 -9.68 -19.16 -10.71
C HIS A 155 -9.92 -20.57 -11.27
N PHE A 156 -11.16 -20.97 -11.50
CA PHE A 156 -11.50 -22.38 -11.70
C PHE A 156 -12.29 -22.68 -12.99
N GLY A 157 -12.53 -21.67 -13.83
CA GLY A 157 -13.32 -21.85 -15.05
C GLY A 157 -14.71 -22.42 -14.76
N LYS A 158 -15.10 -23.44 -15.51
CA LYS A 158 -16.36 -24.21 -15.37
C LYS A 158 -16.15 -25.62 -14.78
N SER A 159 -15.04 -25.87 -14.09
CA SER A 159 -14.67 -27.17 -13.55
C SER A 159 -15.66 -27.73 -12.53
N ALA A 160 -16.42 -26.87 -11.85
CA ALA A 160 -17.47 -27.21 -10.89
C ALA A 160 -18.51 -26.08 -10.78
N ASP A 161 -19.55 -26.28 -9.98
CA ASP A 161 -20.48 -25.21 -9.60
C ASP A 161 -19.80 -24.18 -8.69
N LEU A 162 -20.44 -23.03 -8.52
CA LEU A 162 -19.85 -21.89 -7.78
C LEU A 162 -19.67 -22.18 -6.28
N ASP A 163 -20.57 -22.95 -5.65
CA ASP A 163 -20.46 -23.29 -4.23
C ASP A 163 -19.28 -24.24 -3.99
N THR A 164 -19.08 -25.21 -4.85
CA THR A 164 -17.92 -26.10 -4.84
C THR A 164 -16.64 -25.31 -5.02
N GLN A 165 -16.58 -24.43 -6.02
CA GLN A 165 -15.42 -23.55 -6.26
C GLN A 165 -15.13 -22.62 -5.08
N TYR A 166 -16.17 -22.09 -4.43
CA TYR A 166 -15.99 -21.30 -3.21
C TYR A 166 -15.36 -22.11 -2.08
N ASN A 167 -15.75 -23.37 -1.93
CA ASN A 167 -15.19 -24.25 -0.92
C ASN A 167 -13.71 -24.60 -1.18
N TRP A 168 -13.24 -24.48 -2.39
CA TRP A 168 -11.83 -24.62 -2.76
C TRP A 168 -10.94 -23.45 -2.35
N LEU A 169 -11.52 -22.28 -2.05
CA LEU A 169 -10.73 -21.14 -1.60
C LEU A 169 -10.21 -21.35 -0.17
N PRO A 170 -8.96 -20.99 0.10
CA PRO A 170 -8.46 -20.96 1.47
C PRO A 170 -9.24 -19.93 2.30
N LYS A 171 -9.46 -20.26 3.56
CA LYS A 171 -10.16 -19.41 4.50
C LYS A 171 -9.24 -19.06 5.67
N LEU A 172 -9.27 -17.80 6.09
CA LEU A 172 -8.62 -17.37 7.32
C LEU A 172 -9.48 -17.75 8.52
N ASP A 173 -8.86 -18.08 9.64
CA ASP A 173 -9.58 -18.19 10.90
C ASP A 173 -10.24 -16.86 11.29
N ASP A 174 -11.33 -16.93 12.03
CA ASP A 174 -11.98 -15.73 12.54
C ASP A 174 -11.04 -14.99 13.49
N GLY A 175 -10.84 -13.69 13.23
CA GLY A 175 -9.90 -12.87 13.99
C GLY A 175 -8.43 -13.02 13.59
N GLN A 176 -8.06 -13.98 12.75
CA GLN A 176 -6.68 -14.16 12.30
C GLN A 176 -6.13 -12.89 11.65
N ASN A 177 -4.91 -12.52 12.06
CA ASN A 177 -4.15 -11.39 11.51
C ASN A 177 -2.81 -11.93 10.99
N ALA A 178 -2.55 -11.74 9.72
CA ALA A 178 -1.28 -12.09 9.06
C ALA A 178 -0.58 -10.84 8.48
N SER A 179 -0.76 -9.68 9.14
CA SER A 179 -0.03 -8.47 8.80
C SER A 179 1.47 -8.64 9.05
N TRP A 180 2.28 -7.80 8.42
CA TRP A 180 3.74 -7.88 8.43
C TRP A 180 4.37 -8.13 9.82
N LEU A 181 4.00 -7.32 10.82
CA LEU A 181 4.56 -7.47 12.18
C LEU A 181 4.15 -8.80 12.83
N VAL A 182 2.90 -9.21 12.64
CA VAL A 182 2.38 -10.49 13.17
C VAL A 182 3.03 -11.67 12.46
N LEU A 183 3.22 -11.58 11.14
CA LEU A 183 3.85 -12.63 10.34
C LEU A 183 5.24 -12.99 10.90
N PHE A 184 6.10 -12.01 11.12
CA PHE A 184 7.45 -12.27 11.64
C PHE A 184 7.46 -12.62 13.14
N ASP A 185 6.50 -12.13 13.92
CA ASP A 185 6.34 -12.53 15.32
C ASP A 185 5.96 -14.01 15.44
N GLU A 186 5.00 -14.47 14.63
CA GLU A 186 4.57 -15.87 14.60
C GLU A 186 5.64 -16.79 13.95
N MET A 187 6.38 -16.28 12.96
CA MET A 187 7.52 -16.99 12.39
C MET A 187 8.64 -17.20 13.42
N LEU A 188 8.96 -16.18 14.23
CA LEU A 188 9.92 -16.30 15.33
C LEU A 188 9.51 -17.37 16.37
N LYS A 189 8.19 -17.55 16.56
CA LYS A 189 7.61 -18.60 17.44
C LYS A 189 7.59 -19.99 16.79
N GLY A 190 8.11 -20.15 15.57
CA GLY A 190 8.18 -21.43 14.86
C GLY A 190 6.84 -21.90 14.26
N LYS A 191 5.89 -20.99 14.03
CA LYS A 191 4.59 -21.35 13.42
C LYS A 191 4.61 -21.45 11.90
N PHE A 192 5.72 -21.14 11.27
CA PHE A 192 5.90 -21.24 9.83
C PHE A 192 7.03 -22.20 9.51
N THR A 193 6.80 -23.09 8.54
CA THR A 193 7.79 -24.02 8.03
C THR A 193 8.52 -23.45 6.81
N GLY A 194 7.82 -22.69 5.96
CA GLY A 194 8.39 -22.14 4.73
C GLY A 194 8.00 -20.69 4.45
N PHE A 195 8.81 -20.00 3.66
CA PHE A 195 8.58 -18.61 3.29
C PHE A 195 9.09 -18.29 1.88
N PHE A 196 8.29 -17.60 1.08
CA PHE A 196 8.70 -17.00 -0.17
C PHE A 196 8.97 -15.51 0.01
N ALA A 197 10.21 -15.08 -0.15
CA ALA A 197 10.60 -13.68 -0.25
C ALA A 197 10.73 -13.30 -1.72
N TRP A 198 9.64 -12.76 -2.30
CA TRP A 198 9.57 -12.47 -3.72
C TRP A 198 9.77 -10.98 -4.00
N GLY A 199 10.91 -10.62 -4.58
CA GLY A 199 11.28 -9.24 -4.88
C GLY A 199 11.40 -8.34 -3.65
N GLN A 200 11.66 -8.90 -2.47
CA GLN A 200 11.68 -8.20 -1.18
C GLN A 200 12.95 -8.43 -0.39
N ASN A 201 13.20 -7.55 0.58
CA ASN A 201 14.33 -7.65 1.49
C ASN A 201 13.91 -7.42 2.95
N PRO A 202 13.05 -8.30 3.53
CA PRO A 202 12.54 -8.16 4.90
C PRO A 202 13.63 -8.05 5.97
N ALA A 203 14.79 -8.68 5.80
CA ALA A 203 15.91 -8.58 6.73
C ALA A 203 16.49 -7.15 6.89
N CYS A 204 16.13 -6.23 5.97
CA CYS A 204 16.44 -4.80 6.06
C CYS A 204 15.19 -3.92 6.18
N SER A 205 14.11 -4.23 5.45
CA SER A 205 12.91 -3.39 5.38
C SER A 205 11.98 -3.56 6.59
N GLY A 206 12.07 -4.67 7.30
CA GLY A 206 11.22 -4.95 8.45
C GLY A 206 11.59 -4.08 9.65
N ALA A 207 10.58 -3.51 10.31
CA ALA A 207 10.78 -2.89 11.61
C ALA A 207 11.33 -3.93 12.59
N ASN A 208 12.25 -3.52 13.47
CA ASN A 208 13.04 -4.44 14.28
C ASN A 208 13.70 -5.53 13.43
N ALA A 209 14.58 -5.12 12.51
CA ALA A 209 15.21 -6.02 11.55
C ALA A 209 15.97 -7.19 12.21
N GLY A 210 16.48 -7.00 13.43
CA GLY A 210 17.07 -8.08 14.23
C GLY A 210 16.08 -9.20 14.52
N LYS A 211 14.85 -8.87 14.90
CA LYS A 211 13.76 -9.84 15.10
C LYS A 211 13.39 -10.56 13.80
N VAL A 212 13.33 -9.82 12.70
CA VAL A 212 13.04 -10.41 11.38
C VAL A 212 14.12 -11.42 10.98
N ARG A 213 15.40 -11.07 11.12
CA ARG A 213 16.53 -11.97 10.83
C ARG A 213 16.48 -13.23 11.69
N ALA A 214 16.20 -13.09 12.98
CA ALA A 214 16.04 -14.24 13.89
C ALA A 214 14.84 -15.12 13.50
N ALA A 215 13.75 -14.51 13.03
CA ALA A 215 12.55 -15.23 12.58
C ALA A 215 12.84 -16.09 11.33
N LEU A 216 13.58 -15.59 10.36
CA LEU A 216 13.99 -16.35 9.17
C LEU A 216 14.77 -17.62 9.54
N GLY A 217 15.57 -17.58 10.61
CA GLY A 217 16.31 -18.74 11.11
C GLY A 217 15.45 -19.78 11.83
N LYS A 218 14.12 -19.59 11.92
CA LYS A 218 13.17 -20.58 12.49
C LYS A 218 12.43 -21.38 11.43
N LEU A 219 12.62 -21.07 10.16
CA LEU A 219 12.02 -21.76 9.03
C LEU A 219 12.78 -23.08 8.74
N ASP A 220 12.08 -24.04 8.17
CA ASP A 220 12.70 -25.23 7.57
C ASP A 220 13.30 -24.87 6.21
N TRP A 221 12.59 -24.05 5.42
CA TRP A 221 13.07 -23.60 4.11
C TRP A 221 12.61 -22.17 3.77
N MET A 222 13.37 -21.52 2.90
CA MET A 222 13.03 -20.21 2.35
C MET A 222 13.41 -20.12 0.88
N VAL A 223 12.53 -19.54 0.06
CA VAL A 223 12.82 -19.19 -1.35
C VAL A 223 12.96 -17.69 -1.48
N ASN A 224 14.11 -17.21 -1.91
CA ASN A 224 14.36 -15.80 -2.24
C ASN A 224 14.41 -15.63 -3.75
N VAL A 225 13.35 -15.05 -4.34
CA VAL A 225 13.27 -14.72 -5.76
C VAL A 225 13.66 -13.25 -5.91
N ASN A 226 14.83 -12.97 -6.48
CA ASN A 226 15.32 -11.59 -6.54
C ASN A 226 16.31 -11.38 -7.71
N LEU A 227 16.66 -10.12 -7.98
CA LEU A 227 17.64 -9.75 -9.00
C LEU A 227 19.07 -10.02 -8.53
N PHE A 228 19.35 -9.79 -7.27
CA PHE A 228 20.61 -10.00 -6.61
C PHE A 228 20.40 -10.77 -5.30
N ASP A 229 21.40 -11.46 -4.84
CA ASP A 229 21.42 -11.89 -3.45
C ASP A 229 21.38 -10.66 -2.53
N ASN A 230 20.73 -10.81 -1.39
CA ASN A 230 20.52 -9.72 -0.45
C ASN A 230 20.52 -10.23 0.99
N GLU A 231 20.34 -9.32 1.95
CA GLU A 231 20.37 -9.66 3.37
C GLU A 231 19.33 -10.73 3.74
N THR A 232 18.22 -10.81 3.01
CA THR A 232 17.20 -11.84 3.24
C THR A 232 17.63 -13.19 2.70
N GLY A 233 18.16 -13.26 1.48
CA GLY A 233 18.71 -14.49 0.93
C GLY A 233 19.97 -14.98 1.66
N SER A 234 20.70 -14.06 2.29
CA SER A 234 21.96 -14.30 2.96
C SER A 234 21.92 -14.19 4.48
N PHE A 235 20.72 -14.16 5.11
CA PHE A 235 20.58 -13.95 6.56
C PHE A 235 21.40 -14.98 7.38
N TRP A 236 21.59 -16.17 6.86
CA TRP A 236 22.30 -17.30 7.47
C TRP A 236 23.82 -17.06 7.64
N ARG A 237 24.36 -16.06 6.95
CA ARG A 237 25.76 -15.62 7.05
C ARG A 237 25.89 -14.13 7.41
N GLY A 238 24.86 -13.55 8.02
CA GLY A 238 24.85 -12.16 8.44
C GLY A 238 25.74 -11.87 9.63
N PRO A 239 25.91 -10.61 10.02
CA PRO A 239 26.74 -10.21 11.16
C PRO A 239 26.37 -10.96 12.43
N GLY A 240 27.38 -11.63 13.04
CA GLY A 240 27.20 -12.38 14.28
C GLY A 240 26.44 -13.71 14.14
N VAL A 241 26.15 -14.16 12.94
CA VAL A 241 25.50 -15.46 12.69
C VAL A 241 26.56 -16.51 12.39
N ASP A 242 26.50 -17.64 13.08
CA ASP A 242 27.25 -18.85 12.73
C ASP A 242 26.47 -19.68 11.70
N PRO A 243 26.90 -19.77 10.45
CA PRO A 243 26.21 -20.54 9.41
C PRO A 243 25.95 -22.00 9.77
N GLY A 244 26.85 -22.62 10.57
CA GLY A 244 26.70 -24.01 11.02
C GLY A 244 25.54 -24.25 11.96
N GLN A 245 24.97 -23.20 12.56
CA GLN A 245 23.82 -23.28 13.48
C GLN A 245 22.47 -22.99 12.79
N VAL A 246 22.51 -22.50 11.54
CA VAL A 246 21.27 -22.19 10.79
C VAL A 246 20.80 -23.45 10.05
N LYS A 247 19.58 -23.88 10.34
CA LYS A 247 18.98 -25.09 9.74
C LYS A 247 18.10 -24.78 8.53
N THR A 248 17.72 -23.51 8.31
CA THR A 248 16.87 -23.11 7.20
C THR A 248 17.56 -23.36 5.87
N GLU A 249 16.97 -24.18 5.01
CA GLU A 249 17.42 -24.36 3.62
C GLU A 249 17.00 -23.14 2.79
N VAL A 250 17.95 -22.50 2.09
CA VAL A 250 17.69 -21.26 1.32
C VAL A 250 17.88 -21.50 -0.17
N PHE A 251 16.82 -21.28 -0.94
CA PHE A 251 16.82 -21.33 -2.39
C PHE A 251 16.91 -19.91 -2.95
N LEU A 252 17.97 -19.60 -3.68
CA LEU A 252 18.14 -18.33 -4.38
C LEU A 252 17.75 -18.52 -5.84
N ILE A 253 16.68 -17.86 -6.28
CA ILE A 253 16.17 -17.92 -7.65
C ILE A 253 16.34 -16.56 -8.31
N PRO A 254 17.18 -16.43 -9.35
CA PRO A 254 17.33 -15.19 -10.09
C PRO A 254 16.05 -14.90 -10.88
N CYS A 255 15.68 -13.62 -10.99
CA CYS A 255 14.47 -13.16 -11.67
C CYS A 255 14.78 -11.97 -12.57
N ALA A 256 14.07 -11.88 -13.70
CA ALA A 256 14.16 -10.76 -14.62
C ALA A 256 13.70 -9.44 -14.01
N MET A 257 14.37 -8.35 -14.37
CA MET A 257 14.01 -6.99 -13.97
C MET A 257 12.79 -6.47 -14.74
N SER A 258 12.19 -5.39 -14.25
CA SER A 258 10.95 -4.84 -14.81
C SER A 258 11.02 -4.43 -16.28
N PHE A 259 12.16 -3.95 -16.77
CA PHE A 259 12.36 -3.60 -18.18
C PHE A 259 12.80 -4.79 -19.06
N GLU A 260 13.04 -5.95 -18.47
CA GLU A 260 13.38 -7.19 -19.15
C GLU A 260 12.15 -8.09 -19.39
N LYS A 261 10.98 -7.66 -18.96
CA LYS A 261 9.72 -8.44 -19.06
C LYS A 261 8.54 -7.53 -19.43
N GLU A 262 7.54 -8.10 -20.08
CA GLU A 262 6.31 -7.43 -20.48
C GLU A 262 5.27 -7.49 -19.37
N GLY A 263 4.39 -6.49 -19.29
CA GLY A 263 3.29 -6.44 -18.34
C GLY A 263 2.80 -5.04 -18.04
N SER A 264 1.96 -4.90 -17.01
CA SER A 264 1.39 -3.61 -16.60
C SER A 264 1.94 -3.11 -15.27
N ILE A 265 1.89 -1.79 -15.12
CA ILE A 265 2.13 -1.07 -13.87
C ILE A 265 0.96 -0.12 -13.66
N THR A 266 0.39 -0.10 -12.46
CA THR A 266 -0.61 0.89 -12.07
C THR A 266 -0.04 1.81 -11.01
N ASN A 267 0.04 3.11 -11.33
CA ASN A 267 0.61 4.12 -10.45
C ASN A 267 -0.41 4.71 -9.45
N SER A 268 0.05 5.61 -8.58
CA SER A 268 -0.78 6.27 -7.56
C SER A 268 -1.94 7.09 -8.16
N GLY A 269 -1.79 7.59 -9.38
CA GLY A 269 -2.83 8.32 -10.11
C GLY A 269 -3.84 7.42 -10.81
N ARG A 270 -3.80 6.11 -10.55
CA ARG A 270 -4.69 5.11 -11.14
C ARG A 270 -4.50 4.86 -12.63
N TRP A 271 -3.45 5.36 -13.25
CA TRP A 271 -3.10 5.06 -14.63
C TRP A 271 -2.45 3.70 -14.72
N ALA A 272 -3.08 2.77 -15.44
CA ALA A 272 -2.54 1.47 -15.79
C ALA A 272 -1.72 1.59 -17.08
N GLN A 273 -0.43 1.32 -16.98
CA GLN A 273 0.54 1.49 -18.05
C GLN A 273 1.09 0.14 -18.48
N TRP A 274 1.17 -0.10 -19.78
CA TRP A 274 1.81 -1.27 -20.35
C TRP A 274 3.28 -0.97 -20.65
N ARG A 275 4.14 -1.90 -20.33
CA ARG A 275 5.55 -1.90 -20.73
C ARG A 275 5.86 -3.16 -21.52
N TYR A 276 6.72 -3.02 -22.50
CA TYR A 276 7.30 -4.11 -23.25
C TYR A 276 8.70 -4.43 -22.71
N ALA A 277 9.17 -5.65 -22.91
CA ALA A 277 10.57 -5.98 -22.64
C ALA A 277 11.47 -5.16 -23.56
N ALA A 278 12.39 -4.40 -22.98
CA ALA A 278 13.36 -3.59 -23.74
C ALA A 278 14.57 -4.41 -24.17
N VAL A 279 14.90 -5.45 -23.38
CA VAL A 279 15.99 -6.37 -23.63
C VAL A 279 15.58 -7.78 -23.25
N LYS A 280 16.25 -8.79 -23.81
CA LYS A 280 16.04 -10.18 -23.42
C LYS A 280 16.58 -10.40 -22.00
N PRO A 281 15.80 -10.99 -21.08
CA PRO A 281 16.26 -11.23 -19.72
C PRO A 281 17.37 -12.30 -19.67
N PRO A 282 18.38 -12.12 -18.80
CA PRO A 282 19.36 -13.14 -18.51
C PRO A 282 18.85 -14.22 -17.54
N ALA A 283 17.71 -13.97 -16.92
CA ALA A 283 17.07 -14.83 -15.93
C ALA A 283 15.57 -15.04 -16.29
N PRO A 284 14.90 -16.07 -15.74
CA PRO A 284 13.47 -16.27 -15.97
C PRO A 284 12.65 -15.09 -15.45
N THR A 285 11.50 -14.84 -16.09
CA THR A 285 10.54 -13.85 -15.60
C THR A 285 9.75 -14.41 -14.41
N ASP A 286 9.10 -13.55 -13.63
CA ASP A 286 8.19 -14.01 -12.55
C ASP A 286 7.10 -14.95 -13.11
N ALA A 287 6.58 -14.63 -14.29
CA ALA A 287 5.58 -15.46 -14.95
C ALA A 287 6.10 -16.88 -15.26
N ASP A 288 7.34 -16.99 -15.73
CA ASP A 288 7.96 -18.29 -16.00
C ASP A 288 8.18 -19.09 -14.72
N ILE A 289 8.68 -18.45 -13.65
CA ILE A 289 8.89 -19.09 -12.34
C ILE A 289 7.54 -19.58 -11.76
N ILE A 290 6.50 -18.73 -11.79
CA ILE A 290 5.17 -19.09 -11.30
C ILE A 290 4.55 -20.22 -12.14
N ASN A 291 4.71 -20.17 -13.47
CA ASN A 291 4.22 -21.21 -14.38
C ASN A 291 4.88 -22.55 -14.09
N GLU A 292 6.21 -22.57 -13.91
CA GLU A 292 6.95 -23.78 -13.55
C GLU A 292 6.51 -24.35 -12.21
N LEU A 293 6.40 -23.50 -11.20
CA LEU A 293 5.95 -23.88 -9.86
C LEU A 293 4.54 -24.47 -9.89
N GLN A 294 3.59 -23.78 -10.56
CA GLN A 294 2.21 -24.21 -10.68
C GLN A 294 2.12 -25.59 -11.36
N TRP A 295 2.84 -25.77 -12.46
CA TRP A 295 2.83 -27.03 -13.21
C TRP A 295 3.38 -28.19 -12.37
N ARG A 296 4.51 -28.00 -11.67
CA ARG A 296 5.12 -29.03 -10.81
C ARG A 296 4.23 -29.39 -9.63
N VAL A 297 3.67 -28.38 -8.94
CA VAL A 297 2.76 -28.62 -7.82
C VAL A 297 1.50 -29.38 -8.30
N ARG A 298 0.91 -28.95 -9.42
CA ARG A 298 -0.25 -29.66 -10.02
C ARG A 298 0.09 -31.10 -10.35
N LYS A 299 1.24 -31.35 -10.97
CA LYS A 299 1.70 -32.70 -11.32
C LYS A 299 1.85 -33.58 -10.08
N LEU A 300 2.53 -33.10 -9.04
CA LEU A 300 2.67 -33.83 -7.79
C LEU A 300 1.33 -34.16 -7.14
N TYR A 301 0.39 -33.21 -7.09
CA TYR A 301 -0.95 -33.46 -6.55
C TYR A 301 -1.74 -34.48 -7.36
N SER A 302 -1.60 -34.46 -8.69
CA SER A 302 -2.28 -35.41 -9.56
C SER A 302 -1.69 -36.82 -9.47
N GLU A 303 -0.36 -36.94 -9.39
CA GLU A 303 0.33 -38.24 -9.40
C GLU A 303 0.34 -38.93 -8.02
N GLN A 304 0.42 -38.13 -6.94
CA GLN A 304 0.58 -38.61 -5.58
C GLN A 304 -0.72 -38.54 -4.75
N ASN A 305 -1.83 -38.20 -5.37
CA ASN A 305 -3.13 -38.03 -4.70
C ASN A 305 -3.05 -37.17 -3.44
N GLY A 306 -2.52 -35.92 -3.58
CA GLY A 306 -2.31 -34.99 -2.49
C GLY A 306 -3.58 -34.71 -1.70
N VAL A 307 -3.41 -34.28 -0.46
CA VAL A 307 -4.56 -33.93 0.41
C VAL A 307 -5.32 -32.75 -0.18
N PHE A 308 -6.62 -32.92 -0.40
CA PHE A 308 -7.52 -31.92 -1.01
C PHE A 308 -6.97 -31.40 -2.36
N PRO A 309 -6.87 -32.27 -3.39
CA PRO A 309 -6.22 -31.93 -4.65
C PRO A 309 -7.03 -31.00 -5.54
N GLU A 310 -8.35 -30.94 -5.37
CA GLU A 310 -9.29 -30.29 -6.28
C GLU A 310 -8.94 -28.82 -6.58
N PRO A 311 -8.62 -27.95 -5.59
CA PRO A 311 -8.26 -26.55 -5.87
C PRO A 311 -6.99 -26.42 -6.71
N ILE A 312 -6.08 -27.37 -6.59
CA ILE A 312 -4.78 -27.33 -7.29
C ILE A 312 -4.95 -27.87 -8.73
N VAL A 313 -5.61 -29.01 -8.89
CA VAL A 313 -5.73 -29.66 -10.20
C VAL A 313 -6.75 -28.96 -11.11
N ASN A 314 -7.76 -28.30 -10.53
CA ASN A 314 -8.80 -27.56 -11.28
C ASN A 314 -8.52 -26.06 -11.44
N LEU A 315 -7.38 -25.55 -10.95
CA LEU A 315 -7.03 -24.16 -11.18
C LEU A 315 -6.91 -23.88 -12.68
N ALA A 316 -7.65 -22.90 -13.18
CA ALA A 316 -7.55 -22.48 -14.58
C ALA A 316 -6.16 -21.91 -14.88
N TRP A 317 -5.53 -22.34 -15.98
CA TRP A 317 -4.16 -21.92 -16.33
C TRP A 317 -3.99 -21.88 -17.87
N ASP A 318 -4.79 -21.03 -18.52
CA ASP A 318 -4.85 -20.95 -19.99
C ASP A 318 -4.18 -19.66 -20.50
N TYR A 319 -2.91 -19.47 -20.14
CA TYR A 319 -2.14 -18.28 -20.45
C TYR A 319 -1.09 -18.48 -21.54
N GLY A 320 -1.34 -19.44 -22.46
CA GLY A 320 -0.46 -19.66 -23.60
C GLY A 320 -0.52 -21.08 -24.15
N PRO A 321 0.22 -21.38 -25.22
CA PRO A 321 0.22 -22.68 -25.84
C PRO A 321 0.72 -23.76 -24.88
N LYS A 322 0.14 -24.94 -24.95
CA LYS A 322 0.52 -26.10 -24.14
C LYS A 322 1.54 -26.95 -24.88
N GLY A 323 2.56 -27.39 -24.17
CA GLY A 323 3.48 -28.44 -24.62
C GLY A 323 2.84 -29.85 -24.59
N PRO A 324 3.54 -30.88 -25.07
CA PRO A 324 3.09 -32.25 -25.04
C PRO A 324 2.77 -32.78 -23.64
N ASP A 325 3.43 -32.25 -22.64
CA ASP A 325 3.25 -32.56 -21.21
C ASP A 325 2.11 -31.76 -20.52
N GLY A 326 1.36 -30.94 -21.29
CA GLY A 326 0.29 -30.11 -20.80
C GLY A 326 0.74 -28.82 -20.10
N LYS A 327 2.06 -28.59 -19.96
CA LYS A 327 2.62 -27.37 -19.42
C LYS A 327 2.46 -26.20 -20.40
N THR A 328 2.16 -25.01 -19.89
CA THR A 328 2.22 -23.79 -20.70
C THR A 328 3.68 -23.51 -21.09
N SER A 329 3.97 -23.56 -22.38
CA SER A 329 5.34 -23.43 -22.91
C SER A 329 5.84 -21.99 -22.89
N HIS A 330 4.93 -21.03 -23.01
CA HIS A 330 5.20 -19.59 -22.94
C HIS A 330 3.99 -18.86 -22.37
N MET A 331 4.23 -17.97 -21.40
CA MET A 331 3.19 -17.17 -20.75
C MET A 331 2.88 -15.94 -21.58
N ASP A 332 1.65 -15.85 -22.09
CA ASP A 332 1.15 -14.66 -22.80
C ASP A 332 0.52 -13.67 -21.80
N THR A 333 1.23 -12.61 -21.53
CA THR A 333 0.77 -11.53 -20.63
C THR A 333 -0.48 -10.81 -21.13
N HIS A 334 -0.77 -10.85 -22.42
CA HIS A 334 -2.02 -10.30 -22.97
C HIS A 334 -3.24 -11.18 -22.63
N LEU A 335 -3.09 -12.50 -22.56
CA LEU A 335 -4.16 -13.39 -22.07
C LEU A 335 -4.45 -13.11 -20.59
N ILE A 336 -3.42 -12.95 -19.77
CA ILE A 336 -3.57 -12.53 -18.38
C ILE A 336 -4.28 -11.17 -18.29
N ALA A 337 -3.91 -10.19 -19.09
CA ALA A 337 -4.55 -8.89 -19.13
C ALA A 337 -6.03 -8.95 -19.56
N LYS A 338 -6.39 -9.84 -20.47
CA LYS A 338 -7.79 -10.07 -20.87
C LYS A 338 -8.61 -10.69 -19.74
N GLU A 339 -8.05 -11.65 -18.99
CA GLU A 339 -8.71 -12.19 -17.79
C GLU A 339 -8.90 -11.12 -16.71
N ILE A 340 -7.89 -10.30 -16.46
CA ILE A 340 -7.98 -9.17 -15.54
C ILE A 340 -9.08 -8.21 -15.98
N ASN A 341 -9.21 -7.92 -17.30
CA ASN A 341 -10.29 -7.09 -17.85
C ASN A 341 -11.67 -7.72 -17.69
N CYS A 342 -11.79 -9.02 -17.75
CA CYS A 342 -13.03 -9.80 -17.72
C CYS A 342 -13.58 -10.16 -19.10
N TYR A 343 -14.19 -11.34 -19.20
CA TYR A 343 -14.83 -11.83 -20.44
C TYR A 343 -16.03 -12.73 -20.15
N PHE A 344 -16.85 -12.95 -21.17
CA PHE A 344 -17.98 -13.85 -21.11
C PHE A 344 -17.55 -15.32 -21.28
N LEU A 345 -18.09 -16.20 -20.45
CA LEU A 345 -17.93 -17.66 -20.56
C LEU A 345 -19.09 -18.34 -21.33
N GLU A 346 -20.19 -17.64 -21.46
CA GLU A 346 -21.43 -18.10 -22.11
C GLU A 346 -22.02 -16.99 -22.94
N GLU A 347 -22.87 -17.36 -23.89
CA GLU A 347 -23.63 -16.39 -24.66
C GLU A 347 -24.64 -15.68 -23.76
N LYS A 348 -24.64 -14.37 -23.79
CA LYS A 348 -25.55 -13.51 -23.02
C LYS A 348 -26.02 -12.30 -23.84
N THR A 349 -27.30 -12.07 -23.82
CA THR A 349 -27.87 -10.82 -24.35
C THR A 349 -28.11 -9.82 -23.24
N ILE A 350 -27.40 -8.71 -23.29
CA ILE A 350 -27.47 -7.64 -22.28
C ILE A 350 -27.70 -6.31 -23.00
N LYS A 351 -28.73 -5.58 -22.62
CA LYS A 351 -29.10 -4.29 -23.21
C LYS A 351 -29.23 -4.35 -24.77
N GLY A 352 -29.83 -5.42 -25.26
CA GLY A 352 -30.09 -5.62 -26.69
C GLY A 352 -28.86 -6.03 -27.53
N LYS A 353 -27.70 -6.28 -26.90
CA LYS A 353 -26.50 -6.79 -27.55
C LYS A 353 -26.16 -8.19 -27.05
N THR A 354 -25.90 -9.11 -27.97
CA THR A 354 -25.46 -10.45 -27.65
C THR A 354 -23.95 -10.53 -27.63
N TYR A 355 -23.43 -11.11 -26.54
CA TYR A 355 -22.01 -11.38 -26.29
C TYR A 355 -21.79 -12.89 -26.32
N LYS A 356 -20.69 -13.32 -26.93
CA LYS A 356 -20.31 -14.73 -27.07
C LYS A 356 -19.21 -15.11 -26.07
N PRO A 357 -19.00 -16.41 -25.82
CA PRO A 357 -17.84 -16.86 -25.04
C PRO A 357 -16.53 -16.26 -25.58
N GLY A 358 -15.69 -15.73 -24.70
CA GLY A 358 -14.44 -15.03 -25.05
C GLY A 358 -14.58 -13.54 -25.34
N ASP A 359 -15.77 -13.02 -25.56
CA ASP A 359 -15.98 -11.57 -25.72
C ASP A 359 -15.63 -10.82 -24.44
N LEU A 360 -14.83 -9.74 -24.57
CA LEU A 360 -14.45 -8.92 -23.43
C LEU A 360 -15.64 -8.11 -22.90
N VAL A 361 -15.78 -8.04 -21.57
CA VAL A 361 -16.85 -7.22 -20.98
C VAL A 361 -16.55 -5.73 -21.15
N PRO A 362 -17.57 -4.90 -21.55
CA PRO A 362 -17.36 -3.46 -21.72
C PRO A 362 -17.14 -2.69 -20.41
N SER A 363 -17.64 -3.22 -19.31
CA SER A 363 -17.47 -2.65 -17.97
C SER A 363 -17.93 -3.64 -16.90
N PHE A 364 -17.59 -3.36 -15.64
CA PHE A 364 -18.00 -4.18 -14.48
C PHE A 364 -19.51 -4.41 -14.37
N GLY A 365 -20.33 -3.47 -14.88
CA GLY A 365 -21.80 -3.59 -14.86
C GLY A 365 -22.35 -4.75 -15.72
N PHE A 366 -21.53 -5.32 -16.62
CA PHE A 366 -21.87 -6.47 -17.45
C PHE A 366 -21.50 -7.81 -16.81
N LEU A 367 -20.76 -7.81 -15.70
CA LEU A 367 -20.49 -9.03 -14.93
C LEU A 367 -21.79 -9.63 -14.40
N GLN A 368 -21.84 -10.96 -14.31
CA GLN A 368 -23.02 -11.73 -13.93
C GLN A 368 -22.76 -12.49 -12.64
N ALA A 369 -23.79 -12.62 -11.81
CA ALA A 369 -23.72 -13.39 -10.57
C ALA A 369 -23.98 -14.89 -10.77
N ASP A 370 -24.44 -15.28 -11.95
CA ASP A 370 -24.75 -16.68 -12.30
C ASP A 370 -23.52 -17.50 -12.74
N GLY A 371 -22.33 -16.88 -12.79
CA GLY A 371 -21.09 -17.54 -13.21
C GLY A 371 -20.88 -17.60 -14.71
N SER A 372 -21.67 -16.87 -15.51
CA SER A 372 -21.49 -16.79 -16.96
C SER A 372 -20.41 -15.79 -17.41
N THR A 373 -19.75 -15.13 -16.46
CA THR A 373 -18.60 -14.25 -16.71
C THR A 373 -17.41 -14.63 -15.84
N SER A 374 -16.19 -14.40 -16.36
CA SER A 374 -14.92 -14.51 -15.66
C SER A 374 -14.34 -13.12 -15.42
N SER A 375 -13.75 -12.88 -14.25
CA SER A 375 -13.14 -11.60 -13.90
C SER A 375 -11.98 -11.77 -12.94
N GLY A 376 -10.75 -11.63 -13.42
CA GLY A 376 -9.59 -11.58 -12.58
C GLY A 376 -9.56 -10.34 -11.66
N ASN A 377 -10.11 -9.20 -12.14
CA ASN A 377 -10.25 -8.01 -11.31
C ASN A 377 -11.27 -7.02 -11.90
N TRP A 378 -12.45 -6.94 -11.32
CA TRP A 378 -13.56 -6.09 -11.77
C TRP A 378 -13.23 -4.59 -11.90
N LEU A 379 -12.24 -4.08 -11.15
CA LEU A 379 -11.80 -2.68 -11.24
C LEU A 379 -11.15 -2.35 -12.59
N TYR A 380 -10.55 -3.34 -13.23
CA TYR A 380 -9.81 -3.20 -14.49
C TYR A 380 -10.68 -3.47 -15.73
N SER A 381 -11.98 -3.71 -15.55
CA SER A 381 -12.87 -3.86 -16.70
C SER A 381 -12.85 -2.59 -17.57
N ASN A 382 -12.67 -2.80 -18.88
CA ASN A 382 -12.37 -1.81 -19.90
C ASN A 382 -10.87 -1.39 -20.02
N SER A 383 -9.95 -2.13 -19.38
CA SER A 383 -8.50 -1.97 -19.60
C SER A 383 -8.02 -2.67 -20.90
N TYR A 384 -8.78 -3.66 -21.34
CA TYR A 384 -8.60 -4.33 -22.62
C TYR A 384 -9.93 -4.34 -23.38
N THR A 385 -9.95 -3.94 -24.64
CA THR A 385 -11.18 -3.81 -25.44
C THR A 385 -11.01 -4.46 -26.81
N ALA A 386 -12.07 -4.52 -27.60
CA ALA A 386 -11.98 -4.93 -29.00
C ALA A 386 -11.00 -4.07 -29.83
N LYS A 387 -10.67 -2.87 -29.36
CA LYS A 387 -9.65 -1.98 -29.95
C LYS A 387 -8.23 -2.28 -29.46
N GLY A 388 -8.05 -3.35 -28.68
CA GLY A 388 -6.78 -3.79 -28.14
C GLY A 388 -6.51 -3.34 -26.70
N ASN A 389 -5.24 -3.42 -26.30
CA ASN A 389 -4.75 -3.10 -24.97
C ASN A 389 -4.77 -1.57 -24.73
N MET A 390 -5.71 -1.12 -23.88
CA MET A 390 -5.82 0.30 -23.55
C MET A 390 -4.65 0.79 -22.69
N MET A 391 -3.99 -0.10 -21.95
CA MET A 391 -2.83 0.24 -21.11
C MET A 391 -1.59 0.61 -21.94
N ALA A 392 -1.52 0.18 -23.20
CA ALA A 392 -0.45 0.51 -24.13
C ALA A 392 -0.60 1.91 -24.77
N ARG A 393 -1.72 2.59 -24.56
CA ARG A 393 -2.01 3.86 -25.21
C ARG A 393 -1.21 5.01 -24.62
N ARG A 394 -0.74 5.91 -25.51
CA ARG A 394 0.12 7.05 -25.15
C ARG A 394 -0.31 8.34 -25.89
N GLY A 395 -1.51 8.37 -26.44
CA GLY A 395 -2.04 9.55 -27.16
C GLY A 395 -2.07 10.78 -26.25
N LYS A 396 -1.75 11.97 -26.80
CA LYS A 396 -1.69 13.23 -26.07
C LYS A 396 -3.00 14.02 -26.12
N SER A 397 -4.02 13.52 -26.82
CA SER A 397 -5.31 14.21 -26.93
C SER A 397 -6.07 14.13 -25.60
N ASP A 398 -6.37 15.28 -25.04
CA ASP A 398 -7.20 15.45 -23.87
C ASP A 398 -8.12 16.66 -24.04
N PRO A 399 -9.33 16.47 -24.61
CA PRO A 399 -10.27 17.57 -24.83
C PRO A 399 -10.79 18.20 -23.54
N THR A 400 -10.59 17.55 -22.38
CA THR A 400 -11.00 18.09 -21.08
C THR A 400 -10.05 19.17 -20.56
N GLY A 401 -8.78 19.19 -21.02
CA GLY A 401 -7.74 20.10 -20.57
C GLY A 401 -7.29 19.90 -19.10
N ILE A 402 -7.78 18.86 -18.42
CA ILE A 402 -7.48 18.56 -17.00
C ILE A 402 -6.70 17.25 -16.79
N GLY A 403 -6.20 16.64 -17.88
CA GLY A 403 -5.39 15.43 -17.82
C GLY A 403 -6.19 14.16 -17.64
N LEU A 404 -7.42 14.06 -18.11
CA LEU A 404 -8.24 12.86 -18.01
C LEU A 404 -7.83 11.76 -18.99
N TYR A 405 -7.44 12.13 -20.21
CA TYR A 405 -6.99 11.19 -21.25
C TYR A 405 -7.88 9.95 -21.38
N ASN A 406 -9.15 10.15 -21.71
CA ASN A 406 -10.18 9.09 -21.72
C ASN A 406 -9.85 7.89 -22.64
N GLY A 407 -8.90 8.07 -23.58
CA GLY A 407 -8.36 7.00 -24.41
C GLY A 407 -7.36 6.08 -23.71
N TRP A 408 -6.90 6.41 -22.50
CA TRP A 408 -5.96 5.62 -21.71
C TRP A 408 -6.71 4.61 -20.82
N SER A 409 -5.95 3.77 -20.12
CA SER A 409 -6.51 2.83 -19.15
C SER A 409 -6.38 3.36 -17.72
N TRP A 410 -7.51 3.48 -17.06
CA TRP A 410 -7.62 3.91 -15.67
C TRP A 410 -8.26 2.78 -14.84
N CYS A 411 -7.70 2.46 -13.70
CA CYS A 411 -8.16 1.35 -12.86
C CYS A 411 -9.20 1.78 -11.80
N TRP A 412 -10.16 2.58 -12.22
CA TRP A 412 -11.42 2.76 -11.52
C TRP A 412 -12.58 2.21 -12.34
N PRO A 413 -13.72 1.86 -11.74
CA PRO A 413 -14.84 1.31 -12.48
C PRO A 413 -15.22 2.15 -13.70
N VAL A 414 -15.45 1.46 -14.85
CA VAL A 414 -15.75 2.09 -16.15
C VAL A 414 -14.61 2.99 -16.67
N ASN A 415 -13.36 2.53 -16.50
CA ASN A 415 -12.17 3.23 -17.02
C ASN A 415 -12.09 4.71 -16.64
N ARG A 416 -12.41 5.06 -15.37
CA ARG A 416 -12.26 6.46 -14.93
C ARG A 416 -10.98 6.67 -14.12
N ARG A 417 -10.43 7.85 -14.28
CA ARG A 417 -9.36 8.35 -13.44
C ARG A 417 -9.90 8.86 -12.09
N ILE A 418 -11.04 9.52 -12.12
CA ILE A 418 -11.68 10.18 -10.98
C ILE A 418 -13.00 9.49 -10.69
N ILE A 419 -13.20 9.03 -9.45
CA ILE A 419 -14.52 8.64 -8.93
C ILE A 419 -15.08 9.75 -8.04
N TYR A 420 -16.37 9.74 -7.84
CA TYR A 420 -17.10 10.81 -7.13
C TYR A 420 -17.01 12.14 -7.88
N ASN A 421 -16.90 12.10 -9.21
CA ASN A 421 -16.72 13.29 -10.04
C ASN A 421 -17.90 14.26 -9.93
N ARG A 422 -19.13 13.77 -9.63
CA ARG A 422 -20.28 14.65 -9.37
C ARG A 422 -20.21 15.37 -8.02
N ALA A 423 -19.22 15.09 -7.15
CA ALA A 423 -18.93 15.95 -6.00
C ALA A 423 -18.29 17.29 -6.41
N SER A 424 -17.86 17.45 -7.66
CA SER A 424 -17.32 18.69 -8.21
C SER A 424 -18.40 19.72 -8.64
N VAL A 425 -19.67 19.39 -8.49
CA VAL A 425 -20.79 20.24 -8.90
C VAL A 425 -21.75 20.48 -7.76
N ASP A 426 -22.55 21.55 -7.89
CA ASP A 426 -23.67 21.85 -7.00
C ASP A 426 -24.88 20.91 -7.23
N GLU A 427 -25.96 21.13 -6.51
CA GLU A 427 -27.19 20.34 -6.59
C GLU A 427 -27.86 20.39 -7.97
N TYR A 428 -27.56 21.41 -8.80
CA TYR A 428 -28.11 21.62 -10.14
C TYR A 428 -27.15 21.12 -11.25
N GLY A 429 -25.99 20.60 -10.87
CA GLY A 429 -24.98 20.13 -11.81
C GLY A 429 -24.07 21.22 -12.37
N LYS A 430 -24.05 22.40 -11.76
CA LYS A 430 -23.13 23.49 -12.09
C LYS A 430 -21.81 23.28 -11.36
N PRO A 431 -20.65 23.35 -12.05
CA PRO A 431 -19.35 23.13 -11.43
C PRO A 431 -19.01 24.21 -10.41
N TRP A 432 -18.46 23.78 -9.27
CA TRP A 432 -17.91 24.70 -8.25
C TRP A 432 -16.75 25.53 -8.81
N ALA A 433 -15.89 24.94 -9.65
CA ALA A 433 -14.79 25.59 -10.33
C ALA A 433 -15.07 25.67 -11.83
N SER A 434 -15.85 26.67 -12.25
CA SER A 434 -16.32 26.83 -13.63
C SER A 434 -15.20 27.01 -14.67
N HIS A 435 -14.06 27.57 -14.26
CA HIS A 435 -12.88 27.76 -15.12
C HIS A 435 -12.11 26.46 -15.41
N LYS A 436 -12.35 25.41 -14.62
CA LYS A 436 -11.72 24.09 -14.77
C LYS A 436 -12.66 22.97 -14.31
N PRO A 437 -13.80 22.77 -14.98
CA PRO A 437 -14.80 21.79 -14.57
C PRO A 437 -14.29 20.36 -14.74
N VAL A 438 -14.60 19.48 -13.80
CA VAL A 438 -14.41 18.03 -13.96
C VAL A 438 -15.58 17.47 -14.77
N VAL A 439 -16.80 17.76 -14.32
CA VAL A 439 -18.04 17.47 -15.06
C VAL A 439 -19.00 18.65 -14.88
N TYR A 440 -19.96 18.78 -15.80
CA TYR A 440 -21.12 19.69 -15.65
C TYR A 440 -22.33 19.14 -16.37
N TRP A 441 -23.52 19.54 -15.93
CA TRP A 441 -24.77 19.17 -16.56
C TRP A 441 -25.19 20.23 -17.59
N ASN A 442 -25.47 19.80 -18.82
CA ASN A 442 -25.85 20.73 -19.89
C ASN A 442 -27.38 20.84 -20.11
N GLY A 443 -28.18 20.35 -19.16
CA GLY A 443 -29.65 20.28 -19.28
C GLY A 443 -30.14 18.88 -19.67
N SER A 444 -29.33 18.04 -20.31
CA SER A 444 -29.73 16.70 -20.77
C SER A 444 -28.75 15.60 -20.41
N LYS A 445 -27.48 15.91 -20.34
CA LYS A 445 -26.40 14.92 -20.06
C LYS A 445 -25.21 15.57 -19.36
N TRP A 446 -24.41 14.74 -18.73
CA TRP A 446 -23.11 15.14 -18.18
C TRP A 446 -22.07 15.31 -19.28
N ILE A 447 -21.33 16.40 -19.19
CA ILE A 447 -20.18 16.73 -20.06
C ILE A 447 -18.91 16.75 -19.19
N GLY A 448 -17.79 16.32 -19.75
CA GLY A 448 -16.49 16.29 -19.07
C GLY A 448 -15.98 14.88 -18.87
N ASP A 449 -15.56 14.52 -17.66
CA ASP A 449 -15.07 13.18 -17.31
C ASP A 449 -16.15 12.09 -17.54
N VAL A 450 -15.75 10.84 -17.50
CA VAL A 450 -16.67 9.70 -17.51
C VAL A 450 -17.65 9.87 -16.33
N PRO A 451 -18.93 10.09 -16.59
CA PRO A 451 -19.90 10.36 -15.52
C PRO A 451 -20.09 9.14 -14.62
N ASP A 452 -20.36 9.41 -13.34
CA ASP A 452 -20.63 8.38 -12.32
C ASP A 452 -22.02 7.74 -12.46
N GLY A 453 -22.45 7.49 -13.65
CA GLY A 453 -23.78 7.04 -14.08
C GLY A 453 -24.52 8.12 -14.85
N GLY A 454 -25.61 7.72 -15.50
CA GLY A 454 -26.42 8.63 -16.31
C GLY A 454 -27.49 9.40 -15.51
N TRP A 455 -27.41 9.41 -14.18
CA TRP A 455 -28.42 10.05 -13.31
C TRP A 455 -28.35 11.57 -13.41
N PRO A 456 -29.50 12.27 -13.43
CA PRO A 456 -29.54 13.73 -13.46
C PRO A 456 -29.02 14.35 -12.16
N PRO A 457 -28.81 15.68 -12.11
CA PRO A 457 -28.50 16.42 -10.89
C PRO A 457 -29.50 16.17 -9.74
N LEU A 458 -29.11 16.55 -8.53
CA LEU A 458 -29.92 16.33 -7.33
C LEU A 458 -31.21 17.11 -7.39
N ARG A 459 -31.21 18.34 -7.94
CA ARG A 459 -32.39 19.18 -8.08
C ARG A 459 -32.74 19.46 -9.54
N LYS A 460 -34.03 19.61 -9.78
CA LYS A 460 -34.56 20.13 -11.03
C LYS A 460 -34.41 21.66 -11.07
N PRO A 461 -34.58 22.33 -12.24
CA PRO A 461 -34.48 23.78 -12.34
C PRO A 461 -35.48 24.55 -11.43
N ASP A 462 -36.61 23.96 -11.11
CA ASP A 462 -37.63 24.53 -10.20
C ASP A 462 -37.25 24.38 -8.72
N GLY A 463 -36.10 23.85 -8.39
CA GLY A 463 -35.62 23.65 -7.02
C GLY A 463 -36.12 22.37 -6.34
N THR A 464 -37.01 21.61 -6.97
CA THR A 464 -37.52 20.35 -6.41
C THR A 464 -36.46 19.23 -6.53
N TRP A 465 -36.53 18.25 -5.63
CA TRP A 465 -35.64 17.09 -5.66
C TRP A 465 -35.92 16.24 -6.90
N ASN A 466 -34.84 15.74 -7.52
CA ASN A 466 -34.99 14.89 -8.68
C ASN A 466 -35.05 13.41 -8.27
N GLU A 467 -36.20 12.77 -8.40
CA GLU A 467 -36.42 11.39 -7.97
C GLU A 467 -35.54 10.35 -8.68
N LYS A 468 -35.09 10.67 -9.91
CA LYS A 468 -34.24 9.80 -10.70
C LYS A 468 -32.76 9.96 -10.42
N THR A 469 -32.37 10.84 -9.51
CA THR A 469 -30.97 11.11 -9.17
C THR A 469 -30.36 10.03 -8.30
N LYS A 470 -29.02 10.05 -8.23
CA LYS A 470 -28.24 9.33 -7.21
C LYS A 470 -27.17 10.25 -6.63
N LEU A 471 -26.84 10.02 -5.36
CA LEU A 471 -25.81 10.77 -4.65
C LEU A 471 -24.42 10.53 -5.24
N ALA A 472 -23.53 11.49 -5.07
CA ALA A 472 -22.23 11.53 -5.76
C ALA A 472 -21.24 10.43 -5.34
N TYR A 473 -21.32 9.93 -4.09
CA TYR A 473 -20.37 8.95 -3.56
C TYR A 473 -20.81 7.51 -3.88
N ILE A 474 -20.75 7.16 -5.13
CA ILE A 474 -21.31 5.96 -5.76
C ILE A 474 -20.89 4.63 -5.14
N MET A 475 -19.71 4.55 -4.51
CA MET A 475 -19.20 3.35 -3.83
C MET A 475 -19.67 3.27 -2.36
N LYS A 476 -20.24 4.35 -1.82
CA LYS A 476 -20.66 4.38 -0.42
C LYS A 476 -22.12 3.96 -0.27
N PRO A 477 -22.43 3.06 0.68
CA PRO A 477 -23.83 2.62 0.90
C PRO A 477 -24.78 3.77 1.20
N HIS A 478 -24.29 4.83 1.81
CA HIS A 478 -25.10 6.03 2.11
C HIS A 478 -25.00 7.13 1.05
N GLY A 479 -24.20 6.94 0.00
CA GLY A 479 -24.03 7.91 -1.09
C GLY A 479 -23.32 9.22 -0.73
N VAL A 480 -22.76 9.33 0.49
CA VAL A 480 -22.10 10.54 1.02
C VAL A 480 -20.75 10.20 1.64
N SER A 481 -19.90 11.22 1.78
CA SER A 481 -18.65 11.10 2.54
C SER A 481 -18.91 11.26 4.05
N HIS A 482 -17.94 10.82 4.87
CA HIS A 482 -18.07 10.85 6.32
C HIS A 482 -16.83 11.48 6.97
N ILE A 483 -17.04 12.48 7.82
CA ILE A 483 -16.04 13.01 8.74
C ILE A 483 -16.03 12.28 10.10
N PHE A 484 -17.09 11.56 10.40
CA PHE A 484 -17.20 10.67 11.56
C PHE A 484 -16.87 9.24 11.13
N GLY A 485 -15.95 8.57 11.82
CA GLY A 485 -15.46 7.25 11.44
C GLY A 485 -15.78 6.17 12.50
N PRO A 486 -17.04 5.74 12.66
CA PRO A 486 -17.37 4.65 13.56
C PRO A 486 -16.66 3.36 13.12
N GLY A 487 -16.37 2.47 14.06
CA GLY A 487 -15.70 1.18 13.79
C GLY A 487 -14.19 1.29 13.52
N ARG A 488 -13.55 2.40 13.90
CA ARG A 488 -12.09 2.48 14.02
C ARG A 488 -11.67 1.98 15.40
N SER A 489 -10.55 1.23 15.46
CA SER A 489 -10.04 0.65 16.72
C SER A 489 -9.68 1.72 17.75
N ASP A 490 -9.27 2.89 17.29
CA ASP A 490 -8.83 4.04 18.08
C ASP A 490 -9.84 5.21 18.12
N GLY A 491 -11.10 4.92 17.84
CA GLY A 491 -12.20 5.87 17.99
C GLY A 491 -12.61 6.61 16.72
N PRO A 492 -13.78 7.29 16.78
CA PRO A 492 -14.43 7.90 15.61
C PRO A 492 -13.80 9.22 15.16
N PHE A 493 -13.13 9.95 16.05
CA PHE A 493 -12.38 11.17 15.75
C PHE A 493 -10.89 10.97 16.04
N PRO A 494 -10.00 11.59 15.26
CA PRO A 494 -8.57 11.60 15.55
C PRO A 494 -8.27 12.19 16.91
N GLU A 495 -7.34 11.59 17.63
CA GLU A 495 -6.86 12.01 18.94
C GLU A 495 -5.32 12.05 18.94
N HIS A 496 -4.72 12.99 19.68
CA HIS A 496 -3.28 13.05 19.84
C HIS A 496 -2.81 12.00 20.84
N TYR A 497 -1.80 11.23 20.44
CA TYR A 497 -1.02 10.36 21.30
C TYR A 497 0.45 10.53 21.01
N GLU A 498 1.28 10.38 22.04
CA GLU A 498 2.73 10.33 21.89
C GLU A 498 3.15 9.00 21.23
N PRO A 499 4.29 8.94 20.54
CA PRO A 499 4.90 7.70 20.09
C PRO A 499 5.15 6.71 21.23
N LEU A 500 5.33 5.42 20.91
CA LEU A 500 5.69 4.41 21.90
C LEU A 500 6.96 4.81 22.65
N GLU A 501 8.01 5.16 21.93
CA GLU A 501 9.26 5.69 22.45
C GLU A 501 9.30 7.19 22.20
N CYS A 502 9.36 7.97 23.25
CA CYS A 502 9.48 9.42 23.18
C CYS A 502 10.14 9.98 24.46
N PRO A 503 10.71 11.20 24.41
CA PRO A 503 11.30 11.84 25.57
C PRO A 503 10.27 12.55 26.45
N ILE A 504 8.97 12.37 26.20
CA ILE A 504 7.88 13.05 26.87
C ILE A 504 7.17 12.07 27.79
N GLU A 505 7.20 12.35 29.09
CA GLU A 505 6.59 11.47 30.10
C GLU A 505 5.06 11.46 30.05
N ARG A 506 4.48 12.60 29.68
CA ARG A 506 3.04 12.83 29.82
C ARG A 506 2.43 13.50 28.61
N ASN A 507 1.37 12.91 28.05
CA ASN A 507 0.57 13.51 27.00
C ASN A 507 -0.20 14.73 27.54
N LEU A 508 -0.09 15.87 26.87
CA LEU A 508 -0.76 17.12 27.29
C LEU A 508 -2.25 17.15 26.90
N MET A 509 -2.71 16.24 26.06
CA MET A 509 -4.08 16.18 25.56
C MET A 509 -4.91 15.06 26.17
N ASN A 510 -4.27 14.00 26.62
CA ASN A 510 -4.94 12.77 27.05
C ASN A 510 -4.22 12.17 28.27
N PRO A 511 -4.94 11.59 29.26
CA PRO A 511 -4.31 10.87 30.36
C PRO A 511 -3.47 9.68 29.89
N GLN A 512 -3.80 9.10 28.73
CA GLN A 512 -3.02 8.04 28.10
C GLN A 512 -1.89 8.64 27.26
N ARG A 513 -0.65 8.25 27.51
CA ARG A 513 0.50 8.75 26.77
C ARG A 513 0.48 8.22 25.33
N ILE A 514 0.35 6.92 25.15
CA ILE A 514 0.36 6.25 23.85
C ILE A 514 -1.06 5.86 23.42
N ASN A 515 -1.24 5.59 22.12
CA ASN A 515 -2.49 5.04 21.60
C ASN A 515 -2.78 3.68 22.23
N PRO A 516 -3.82 3.54 23.06
CA PRO A 516 -4.11 2.30 23.78
C PRO A 516 -4.54 1.14 22.88
N ALA A 517 -4.94 1.45 21.65
CA ALA A 517 -5.33 0.44 20.67
C ALA A 517 -4.17 0.02 19.75
N ALA A 518 -3.00 0.66 19.85
CA ALA A 518 -1.82 0.25 19.10
C ALA A 518 -1.39 -1.18 19.45
N LYS A 519 -0.90 -1.92 18.45
CA LYS A 519 -0.41 -3.29 18.69
C LYS A 519 1.05 -3.25 19.15
N ILE A 520 1.26 -3.53 20.41
CA ILE A 520 2.59 -3.65 21.01
C ILE A 520 2.96 -5.14 21.09
N PHE A 521 4.20 -5.46 20.75
CA PHE A 521 4.80 -6.79 20.95
C PHE A 521 5.72 -6.74 22.17
N THR A 522 5.73 -7.78 22.96
CA THR A 522 6.42 -7.85 24.27
C THR A 522 7.38 -9.04 24.40
N GLY A 523 7.85 -9.57 23.28
CA GLY A 523 8.87 -10.63 23.26
C GLY A 523 10.24 -10.13 23.71
N LYS A 524 11.19 -11.04 23.94
CA LYS A 524 12.56 -10.71 24.35
C LYS A 524 13.27 -9.74 23.41
N MET A 525 12.91 -9.73 22.12
CA MET A 525 13.48 -8.85 21.10
C MET A 525 12.67 -7.55 20.90
N ASP A 526 11.57 -7.37 21.62
CA ASP A 526 10.66 -6.21 21.45
C ASP A 526 10.88 -5.13 22.53
N GLN A 527 12.10 -4.96 22.99
CA GLN A 527 12.43 -3.97 24.01
C GLN A 527 12.18 -2.54 23.50
N PHE A 528 11.68 -1.70 24.38
CA PHE A 528 11.53 -0.26 24.15
C PHE A 528 11.75 0.50 25.48
N LEU A 529 12.22 1.73 25.37
CA LEU A 529 12.52 2.57 26.51
C LEU A 529 12.00 4.00 26.26
N ASN A 530 11.44 4.61 27.27
CA ASN A 530 10.91 5.97 27.24
C ASN A 530 11.58 6.82 28.28
N CYS A 531 11.85 8.09 27.97
CA CYS A 531 12.45 9.05 28.89
C CYS A 531 13.69 8.46 29.59
N ASP A 532 14.52 7.76 28.82
CA ASP A 532 15.71 7.06 29.32
C ASP A 532 16.95 7.81 28.84
N ASP A 533 17.76 8.26 29.78
CA ASP A 533 18.96 9.08 29.51
C ASP A 533 20.01 8.35 28.65
N ARG A 534 19.95 7.03 28.56
CA ARG A 534 20.80 6.25 27.65
C ARG A 534 20.47 6.46 26.17
N TYR A 535 19.22 6.85 25.85
CA TYR A 535 18.73 7.05 24.50
C TYR A 535 17.92 8.36 24.42
N PRO A 536 18.58 9.53 24.55
CA PRO A 536 17.88 10.81 24.73
C PRO A 536 17.40 11.46 23.43
N LEU A 537 17.77 10.92 22.27
CA LEU A 537 17.54 11.56 20.98
C LEU A 537 16.35 10.93 20.25
N VAL A 538 15.47 11.75 19.68
CA VAL A 538 14.39 11.29 18.83
C VAL A 538 14.93 11.01 17.42
N ALA A 539 14.79 9.80 16.95
CA ALA A 539 15.20 9.41 15.60
C ALA A 539 14.01 9.29 14.65
N THR A 540 14.23 9.65 13.39
CA THR A 540 13.31 9.40 12.30
C THR A 540 14.04 8.74 11.13
N THR A 541 13.32 7.95 10.33
CA THR A 541 13.86 7.37 9.10
C THR A 541 13.32 8.08 7.86
N TYR A 542 14.13 8.19 6.81
CA TYR A 542 13.72 8.76 5.53
C TYR A 542 14.43 8.10 4.34
N ARG A 543 14.09 8.52 3.14
CA ARG A 543 14.68 8.06 1.88
C ARG A 543 15.83 8.95 1.46
N VAL A 544 16.75 8.37 0.70
CA VAL A 544 17.74 9.09 -0.11
C VAL A 544 17.40 8.91 -1.58
N SER A 545 17.78 9.86 -2.42
CA SER A 545 17.48 9.82 -3.86
C SER A 545 18.37 8.83 -4.62
N GLU A 546 19.54 8.56 -4.12
CA GLU A 546 20.57 7.73 -4.74
C GLU A 546 20.26 6.23 -4.60
N HIS A 547 19.55 5.84 -3.54
CA HIS A 547 19.17 4.45 -3.31
C HIS A 547 17.67 4.24 -3.31
N TRP A 548 17.24 3.20 -4.03
CA TRP A 548 15.85 2.80 -4.09
C TRP A 548 15.51 1.80 -2.96
N GLN A 549 14.47 2.09 -2.18
CA GLN A 549 13.99 1.27 -1.06
C GLN A 549 15.11 0.96 -0.06
N THR A 550 15.35 -0.31 0.26
CA THR A 550 16.46 -0.76 1.12
C THR A 550 17.83 -0.71 0.42
N GLY A 551 17.90 -0.14 -0.77
CA GLY A 551 19.08 -0.25 -1.61
C GLY A 551 19.30 -1.65 -2.20
N VAL A 552 18.30 -2.51 -2.13
CA VAL A 552 18.38 -3.93 -2.56
C VAL A 552 18.82 -4.11 -4.02
N LEU A 553 18.59 -3.12 -4.87
CA LEU A 553 19.06 -3.08 -6.25
C LEU A 553 20.24 -2.12 -6.41
N THR A 554 20.13 -0.93 -5.87
CA THR A 554 21.01 0.20 -6.18
C THR A 554 22.34 0.14 -5.43
N ARG A 555 22.43 -0.52 -4.28
CA ARG A 555 23.72 -0.74 -3.61
C ARG A 555 24.68 -1.66 -4.38
N TRP A 556 24.15 -2.47 -5.31
CA TRP A 556 24.90 -3.32 -6.22
C TRP A 556 25.42 -2.59 -7.47
N LEU A 557 24.99 -1.33 -7.69
CA LEU A 557 25.37 -0.53 -8.83
C LEU A 557 26.50 0.42 -8.42
N PRO A 558 27.66 0.37 -9.07
CA PRO A 558 28.86 1.14 -8.65
C PRO A 558 28.59 2.64 -8.53
N TRP A 559 27.87 3.21 -9.47
CA TRP A 559 27.57 4.65 -9.48
C TRP A 559 26.74 5.12 -8.29
N GLN A 560 25.69 4.39 -7.93
CA GLN A 560 24.85 4.71 -6.78
C GLN A 560 25.60 4.48 -5.46
N ALA A 561 26.41 3.41 -5.40
CA ALA A 561 27.26 3.15 -4.23
C ALA A 561 28.35 4.23 -4.06
N GLU A 562 28.90 4.77 -5.16
CA GLU A 562 29.85 5.89 -5.13
C GLU A 562 29.17 7.19 -4.68
N MET A 563 27.96 7.48 -5.21
CA MET A 563 27.23 8.70 -4.86
C MET A 563 26.75 8.70 -3.40
N MET A 564 26.38 7.54 -2.85
CA MET A 564 25.90 7.38 -1.48
C MET A 564 26.50 6.10 -0.86
N PRO A 565 27.76 6.17 -0.41
CA PRO A 565 28.51 4.97 -0.01
C PRO A 565 28.22 4.50 1.43
N ALA A 566 27.61 5.36 2.28
CA ALA A 566 27.54 5.07 3.71
C ALA A 566 26.17 5.37 4.30
N ASN A 567 25.74 4.49 5.20
CA ASN A 567 24.69 4.85 6.15
C ASN A 567 25.14 6.06 6.96
N PHE A 568 24.23 7.00 7.22
CA PHE A 568 24.58 8.20 7.94
C PHE A 568 23.55 8.54 9.02
N VAL A 569 23.96 9.35 9.97
CA VAL A 569 23.05 10.02 10.90
C VAL A 569 23.16 11.53 10.70
N GLU A 570 22.08 12.14 10.28
CA GLU A 570 21.98 13.58 10.14
C GLU A 570 21.58 14.20 11.48
N MET A 571 22.31 15.23 11.90
CA MET A 571 22.10 15.91 13.18
C MET A 571 22.29 17.41 13.06
N SER A 572 21.76 18.16 14.03
CA SER A 572 21.94 19.61 14.11
C SER A 572 23.38 19.98 14.48
N VAL A 573 23.75 21.25 14.21
CA VAL A 573 25.03 21.82 14.62
C VAL A 573 25.15 21.80 16.15
N GLU A 574 24.07 22.16 16.82
CA GLU A 574 24.02 22.23 18.29
C GLU A 574 24.25 20.86 18.94
N LEU A 575 23.62 19.81 18.43
CA LEU A 575 23.84 18.45 18.92
C LEU A 575 25.27 17.97 18.63
N ALA A 576 25.79 18.28 17.45
CA ALA A 576 27.15 17.90 17.08
C ALA A 576 28.19 18.53 17.97
N GLU A 577 28.03 19.84 18.32
CA GLU A 577 28.88 20.57 19.26
C GLU A 577 28.79 19.96 20.67
N GLU A 578 27.56 19.71 21.17
CA GLU A 578 27.33 19.09 22.48
C GLU A 578 28.02 17.72 22.61
N ARG A 579 27.99 16.90 21.56
CA ARG A 579 28.60 15.57 21.54
C ARG A 579 30.06 15.56 21.08
N GLY A 580 30.59 16.71 20.69
CA GLY A 580 31.94 16.85 20.13
C GLY A 580 32.13 16.08 18.82
N ILE A 581 31.06 15.82 18.04
CA ILE A 581 31.08 15.08 16.79
C ILE A 581 31.29 16.05 15.62
N ARG A 582 32.17 15.70 14.70
CA ARG A 582 32.44 16.47 13.48
C ARG A 582 31.70 15.89 12.28
N ASN A 583 31.42 16.74 11.31
CA ASN A 583 30.88 16.30 10.04
C ASN A 583 31.83 15.29 9.36
N GLY A 584 31.30 14.14 8.92
CA GLY A 584 32.09 13.07 8.29
C GLY A 584 32.72 12.07 9.29
N GLU A 585 32.62 12.28 10.60
CA GLU A 585 33.11 11.31 11.59
C GLU A 585 32.30 10.02 11.59
N LYS A 586 32.96 8.91 11.82
CA LYS A 586 32.31 7.61 12.06
C LYS A 586 31.71 7.61 13.47
N VAL A 587 30.47 7.19 13.55
CA VAL A 587 29.69 7.15 14.79
C VAL A 587 28.96 5.83 14.91
N VAL A 588 28.54 5.50 16.11
CA VAL A 588 27.60 4.40 16.41
C VAL A 588 26.29 4.99 16.84
N VAL A 589 25.21 4.58 16.19
CA VAL A 589 23.83 4.90 16.60
C VAL A 589 23.26 3.67 17.29
N SER A 590 22.76 3.83 18.51
CA SER A 590 22.21 2.73 19.32
C SER A 590 20.80 3.02 19.80
N SER A 591 20.00 1.95 19.97
CA SER A 591 18.68 1.96 20.62
C SER A 591 18.59 0.84 21.66
N ALA A 592 17.47 0.71 22.34
CA ALA A 592 17.23 -0.39 23.28
C ALA A 592 17.35 -1.79 22.63
N ARG A 593 17.34 -1.89 21.31
CA ARG A 593 17.31 -3.14 20.55
C ARG A 593 18.65 -3.52 19.94
N ASN A 594 19.31 -2.55 19.34
CA ASN A 594 20.54 -2.82 18.59
C ASN A 594 21.35 -1.51 18.36
N LYS A 595 22.46 -1.65 17.63
CA LYS A 595 23.31 -0.55 17.19
C LYS A 595 23.65 -0.67 15.71
N VAL A 596 23.90 0.45 15.06
CA VAL A 596 24.37 0.53 13.66
C VAL A 596 25.52 1.52 13.53
N ASP A 597 26.45 1.19 12.66
CA ASP A 597 27.53 2.11 12.27
C ASP A 597 27.00 3.11 11.24
N ALA A 598 27.39 4.35 11.37
CA ALA A 598 26.99 5.45 10.48
C ALA A 598 28.11 6.49 10.34
N VAL A 599 27.93 7.40 9.40
CA VAL A 599 28.75 8.60 9.26
C VAL A 599 27.93 9.80 9.71
N ALA A 600 28.48 10.68 10.54
CA ALA A 600 27.76 11.88 10.98
C ALA A 600 27.66 12.91 9.85
N ILE A 601 26.45 13.40 9.60
CA ILE A 601 26.19 14.55 8.72
C ILE A 601 25.65 15.69 9.58
N VAL A 602 26.45 16.75 9.73
CA VAL A 602 26.08 17.92 10.53
C VAL A 602 25.45 18.96 9.61
N THR A 603 24.21 19.32 9.87
CA THR A 603 23.44 20.24 9.02
C THR A 603 22.70 21.31 9.79
N LYS A 604 22.34 22.41 9.09
CA LYS A 604 21.45 23.44 9.60
C LYS A 604 19.97 23.12 9.38
N ARG A 605 19.66 21.98 8.75
CA ARG A 605 18.29 21.53 8.45
C ARG A 605 17.58 21.03 9.71
N PHE A 606 18.29 20.31 10.56
CA PHE A 606 17.81 19.94 11.88
C PHE A 606 18.09 21.05 12.90
N LYS A 607 17.17 21.22 13.81
CA LYS A 607 17.29 22.13 14.97
C LYS A 607 16.66 21.49 16.18
N PRO A 608 17.13 21.80 17.39
CA PRO A 608 16.46 21.37 18.61
C PRO A 608 15.05 21.96 18.70
N PHE A 609 14.13 21.20 19.27
CA PHE A 609 12.75 21.61 19.53
C PHE A 609 12.55 21.94 21.00
N GLN A 610 11.68 22.93 21.27
CA GLN A 610 11.19 23.20 22.63
C GLN A 610 9.82 22.53 22.78
N VAL A 611 9.76 21.39 23.44
CA VAL A 611 8.55 20.59 23.62
C VAL A 611 8.29 20.41 25.11
N ALA A 612 7.12 20.82 25.59
CA ALA A 612 6.72 20.70 26.99
C ALA A 612 7.74 21.25 27.99
N GLY A 613 8.52 22.27 27.59
CA GLY A 613 9.55 22.91 28.43
C GLY A 613 10.93 22.24 28.39
N ALA A 614 11.11 21.17 27.61
CA ALA A 614 12.39 20.51 27.42
C ALA A 614 12.95 20.77 26.02
N THR A 615 14.28 20.80 25.91
CA THR A 615 14.99 20.85 24.63
C THR A 615 15.12 19.41 24.08
N ILE A 616 14.54 19.15 22.93
CA ILE A 616 14.56 17.83 22.29
C ILE A 616 15.38 17.91 21.02
N HIS A 617 16.39 17.05 20.93
CA HIS A 617 17.18 16.87 19.71
C HIS A 617 16.59 15.76 18.85
N GLN A 618 16.54 16.01 17.54
CA GLN A 618 16.11 15.05 16.54
C GLN A 618 17.28 14.68 15.63
N VAL A 619 17.37 13.40 15.26
CA VAL A 619 18.32 12.89 14.28
C VAL A 619 17.60 12.14 13.17
N GLY A 620 18.19 12.11 11.98
CA GLY A 620 17.63 11.45 10.82
C GLY A 620 18.54 10.35 10.28
N LEU A 621 17.97 9.21 9.91
CA LEU A 621 18.71 8.09 9.34
C LEU A 621 18.09 7.64 8.02
N PRO A 622 18.85 7.37 6.95
CA PRO A 622 18.34 6.66 5.79
C PRO A 622 18.14 5.19 6.14
N TRP A 623 17.19 4.55 5.49
CA TRP A 623 16.97 3.11 5.70
C TRP A 623 17.41 2.25 4.50
N ALA A 624 18.14 2.86 3.57
CA ALA A 624 18.54 2.26 2.29
C ALA A 624 19.81 1.41 2.38
N PHE A 625 20.27 1.03 3.57
CA PHE A 625 21.52 0.30 3.79
C PHE A 625 21.29 -1.09 4.36
N GLY A 626 22.29 -1.94 4.22
CA GLY A 626 22.32 -3.31 4.72
C GLY A 626 23.73 -3.89 4.61
N TRP A 627 23.96 -4.93 5.39
CA TRP A 627 25.30 -5.53 5.55
C TRP A 627 25.81 -6.28 4.31
N ALA A 628 24.93 -6.76 3.42
CA ALA A 628 25.32 -7.64 2.32
C ALA A 628 26.30 -7.02 1.31
N THR A 629 26.38 -5.69 1.27
CA THR A 629 27.30 -4.95 0.39
C THR A 629 28.42 -4.26 1.16
N THR A 630 28.62 -4.54 2.44
CA THR A 630 29.72 -3.98 3.24
C THR A 630 31.03 -4.74 3.00
N LYS A 631 32.15 -4.08 3.29
CA LYS A 631 33.47 -4.64 3.11
C LYS A 631 33.72 -5.91 3.97
N GLU A 632 33.13 -5.94 5.15
CA GLU A 632 33.26 -7.02 6.12
C GLU A 632 32.54 -8.31 5.70
N HIS A 633 31.56 -8.19 4.80
CA HIS A 633 30.70 -9.27 4.36
C HIS A 633 30.76 -9.45 2.83
N ASP A 634 31.92 -9.53 2.27
CA ASP A 634 32.17 -9.69 0.84
C ASP A 634 31.22 -10.71 0.21
N VAL A 635 30.07 -10.24 -0.27
CA VAL A 635 29.13 -11.06 -1.02
C VAL A 635 29.66 -11.19 -2.42
N MET A 636 30.15 -12.38 -2.69
CA MET A 636 30.77 -12.72 -3.96
C MET A 636 29.75 -12.82 -5.06
N ALA A 637 29.65 -11.81 -5.93
CA ALA A 637 29.04 -11.98 -7.23
C ALA A 637 30.00 -12.74 -8.14
N ASN A 638 29.70 -13.97 -8.49
CA ASN A 638 30.51 -14.82 -9.37
C ASN A 638 31.96 -15.06 -8.89
N GLY A 639 32.19 -15.20 -7.59
CA GLY A 639 33.51 -15.49 -7.04
C GLY A 639 34.47 -14.29 -7.00
N LYS A 640 34.03 -13.07 -7.28
CA LYS A 640 34.83 -11.86 -7.19
C LYS A 640 34.32 -10.92 -6.13
N ALA A 641 35.21 -10.34 -5.33
CA ALA A 641 34.86 -9.31 -4.36
C ALA A 641 34.15 -8.12 -5.03
N TYR A 642 33.13 -7.58 -4.37
CA TYR A 642 32.45 -6.40 -4.86
C TYR A 642 33.39 -5.18 -4.79
N SER A 643 33.58 -4.49 -5.92
CA SER A 643 34.60 -3.45 -6.07
C SER A 643 34.27 -2.13 -5.35
N ASN A 644 33.05 -1.96 -4.91
CA ASN A 644 32.59 -0.69 -4.32
C ASN A 644 31.71 -0.90 -3.08
N PRO A 645 32.29 -1.33 -1.94
CA PRO A 645 31.55 -1.68 -0.75
C PRO A 645 30.88 -0.44 -0.13
N THR A 646 29.64 -0.62 0.37
CA THR A 646 28.95 0.36 1.20
C THR A 646 29.32 0.20 2.67
N TYR A 647 28.97 1.21 3.50
CA TYR A 647 29.26 1.20 4.94
C TYR A 647 27.99 1.29 5.76
N GLY A 648 27.87 0.51 6.81
CA GLY A 648 26.74 0.50 7.74
C GLY A 648 25.64 -0.51 7.36
N ASP A 649 24.81 -0.83 8.34
CA ASP A 649 23.68 -1.76 8.22
C ASP A 649 22.33 -1.01 8.26
N SER A 650 21.24 -1.73 8.19
CA SER A 650 19.87 -1.18 8.17
C SER A 650 19.53 -0.42 9.44
N SER A 651 19.07 0.81 9.30
CA SER A 651 18.52 1.61 10.41
C SER A 651 17.28 0.97 11.06
N ASN A 652 16.62 0.02 10.40
CA ASN A 652 15.53 -0.75 10.99
C ASN A 652 15.97 -1.72 12.11
N LEU A 653 17.26 -1.96 12.30
CA LEU A 653 17.77 -2.61 13.51
C LEU A 653 17.44 -1.81 14.78
N LEU A 654 17.29 -0.48 14.64
CA LEU A 654 17.02 0.44 15.75
C LEU A 654 15.53 0.64 16.03
N THR A 655 14.63 0.31 15.08
CA THR A 655 13.18 0.56 15.19
C THR A 655 12.46 -0.50 16.01
N SER A 656 11.30 -0.16 16.58
CA SER A 656 10.49 -1.06 17.42
C SER A 656 9.45 -1.85 16.61
N SER A 657 9.00 -2.96 17.18
CA SER A 657 7.84 -3.72 16.68
C SER A 657 6.57 -3.20 17.34
N ILE A 658 6.00 -2.14 16.78
CA ILE A 658 4.69 -1.61 17.18
C ILE A 658 3.91 -1.22 15.94
N GLY A 659 2.59 -1.51 15.92
CA GLY A 659 1.73 -1.28 14.77
C GLY A 659 0.58 -0.33 15.03
N ASP A 660 0.20 0.44 13.99
CA ASP A 660 -1.03 1.22 13.98
C ASP A 660 -2.25 0.31 14.28
N ALA A 661 -3.15 0.82 15.10
CA ALA A 661 -4.31 0.09 15.62
C ALA A 661 -5.25 -0.48 14.53
N ASN A 662 -5.32 0.15 13.37
CA ASN A 662 -6.23 -0.22 12.30
C ASN A 662 -5.56 -0.98 11.14
N THR A 663 -4.28 -0.72 10.89
CA THR A 663 -3.57 -1.21 9.69
C THR A 663 -2.36 -2.06 10.00
N MET A 664 -1.89 -2.06 11.25
CA MET A 664 -0.65 -2.73 11.67
C MET A 664 0.62 -2.20 10.98
N ILE A 665 0.56 -1.05 10.31
CA ILE A 665 1.76 -0.42 9.75
C ILE A 665 2.70 -0.06 10.89
N PRO A 666 4.00 -0.44 10.80
CA PRO A 666 4.95 -0.23 11.89
C PRO A 666 5.31 1.25 12.10
N GLU A 667 5.55 1.64 13.34
CA GLU A 667 6.10 2.94 13.68
C GLU A 667 7.62 2.95 13.47
N THR A 668 8.06 3.65 12.42
CA THR A 668 9.48 3.78 12.10
C THR A 668 9.92 5.24 11.94
N LYS A 669 9.05 6.18 12.32
CA LYS A 669 9.29 7.64 12.19
C LYS A 669 9.50 8.35 13.51
N ALA A 670 9.34 7.62 14.63
CA ALA A 670 9.65 8.13 15.96
C ALA A 670 10.11 6.95 16.84
N PHE A 671 11.36 7.00 17.28
CA PHE A 671 11.98 6.04 18.20
C PHE A 671 13.19 6.70 18.88
N MET A 672 13.64 6.13 19.99
CA MET A 672 14.70 6.71 20.80
C MET A 672 16.06 6.08 20.50
N VAL A 673 17.08 6.94 20.36
CA VAL A 673 18.46 6.53 20.08
C VAL A 673 19.48 7.34 20.88
N ASN A 674 20.72 6.83 20.91
CA ASN A 674 21.92 7.60 21.25
C ASN A 674 22.88 7.62 20.05
N VAL A 675 23.73 8.62 19.98
CA VAL A 675 24.80 8.76 18.96
C VAL A 675 26.12 9.04 19.68
N GLU A 676 27.09 8.19 19.43
CA GLU A 676 28.41 8.27 20.05
C GLU A 676 29.51 8.15 18.99
N LYS A 677 30.68 8.74 19.24
CA LYS A 677 31.87 8.51 18.39
C LYS A 677 32.21 7.02 18.38
N LYS A 678 32.63 6.53 17.20
CA LYS A 678 33.13 5.15 17.05
C LYS A 678 34.58 5.04 17.48
#